data_cb3983b0fc68478e6004260e9abb45a7
#
_entry.id   cb3983b0fc68478e6004260e9abb45a7
#
_cell.length_a   1.000
_cell.length_b   1.000
_cell.length_c   1.000
_cell.angle_alpha   90.00
_cell.angle_beta   90.00
_cell.angle_gamma   90.00
#
_symmetry.space_group_name_H-M   'P 1'
#
loop_
_entity.id
_entity.type
_entity.pdbx_description
1 polymer ?
#
loop_
_entity_poly.entity_id
_entity_poly.type
_entity_poly.pdbx_seq_one_letter_code
_entity_poly.pdbx_strand_id
1 'polypeptide(L)'
;MRIHTLALFSAVALGAAPLVTAADKAPIGTKVENFTLNDYHGQPHALDQLSQGKPVALVFLGTECPLCKLYAPRLNELAKEYAAKGVVFVGIDPNRQDAATEIAAYARIHEIKFPILKDLKQKVADQVGAKRTPEVVVLDKDRAIQYRGRIDDQYGFQGNMNYQQAKPNVRELATALDAVLAGEKVAKAETAAAGCLIGRDLEPVVDSDVTYTKQVARIMNDNCVFCHRSGQIAPFTLTSYEDVAGWASMIDEVVREQRMPPWHANAQYGHFRNDARLSDKDKATIARWVANGAPQGNPKDMPEPPQFTEGWMIPEPDQVLYMRDEPYAVPATGVVEYQMFVVDPGWTEDKWITAIEPRPGNPSVVHHILLFVIPPDGNMNGGLGSGNDFLGAFAPGLRPEPLTQGMARFVPAGSKLIFQMHYTPNGSAQKDRSYCGFVFTDPKTVKQEVRVSSAVNAVFEIPPGADDFDVVARYIFTDDTNLLTLMPHMHLRGKAFRYEATYPDGKKEVLLDVPRYDFGWQTNYRLAEPKYMPRGTRMDCYAKFDNSPDNLNNPDPKAAVRFGDQTFEEMMIGFFESTPAHENRQDPKAKFTPLSRLERFGVIMAATKGEPDDNVKIGAYMALSDPNIFRQFGFILRTMVPQVDRLCITTVKDGKVVELMGPFSGRHGHGDHEQGGEEEVEKVIAEAKKKHGHQELPENILSPLPATDAEGEDLATYIGGSKPVAVSDLSKAKGKLMAAMAKRGAKSSLHVPAEIKGQKVTINFWSTDADAFPAPAQALLTGVSQIMTAPKDNAQAAAK
;
A
#
# COMPACT_ATOMS: atom_id res chain seq x y z
N MET A 1 -23.79 31.78 -60.71
CA MET A 1 -24.64 30.61 -60.47
C MET A 1 -24.24 29.95 -59.13
N ARG A 2 -24.91 30.26 -58.05
CA ARG A 2 -24.63 29.75 -56.71
C ARG A 2 -25.56 28.56 -56.50
N ILE A 3 -24.97 27.36 -56.25
CA ILE A 3 -25.71 26.15 -55.87
C ILE A 3 -25.71 26.10 -54.36
N HIS A 4 -26.88 26.16 -53.74
CA HIS A 4 -27.08 25.94 -52.31
C HIS A 4 -27.35 24.45 -52.11
N THR A 5 -26.51 23.78 -51.36
CA THR A 5 -26.72 22.40 -50.90
C THR A 5 -27.43 22.45 -49.54
N LEU A 6 -28.68 22.03 -49.50
CA LEU A 6 -29.43 21.78 -48.26
C LEU A 6 -28.94 20.48 -47.62
N ALA A 7 -28.42 20.57 -46.40
CA ALA A 7 -28.15 19.40 -45.57
C ALA A 7 -29.40 19.12 -44.70
N LEU A 8 -30.05 17.98 -44.95
CA LEU A 8 -31.10 17.45 -44.07
C LEU A 8 -30.47 16.89 -42.80
N PHE A 9 -30.72 17.52 -41.67
CA PHE A 9 -30.46 16.94 -40.34
C PHE A 9 -31.65 16.03 -39.97
N SER A 10 -31.41 14.71 -39.98
CA SER A 10 -32.36 13.77 -39.39
C SER A 10 -32.18 13.75 -37.86
N ALA A 11 -33.09 14.35 -37.14
CA ALA A 11 -33.17 14.28 -35.69
C ALA A 11 -33.63 12.85 -35.29
N VAL A 12 -32.71 12.05 -34.79
CA VAL A 12 -33.07 10.80 -34.10
C VAL A 12 -33.59 11.21 -32.71
N ALA A 13 -34.86 11.07 -32.51
CA ALA A 13 -35.51 11.20 -31.21
C ALA A 13 -35.07 9.99 -30.35
N LEU A 14 -34.11 10.21 -29.47
CA LEU A 14 -33.83 9.29 -28.37
C LEU A 14 -35.04 9.33 -27.44
N GLY A 15 -35.85 8.28 -27.48
CA GLY A 15 -36.89 8.05 -26.48
C GLY A 15 -36.25 7.91 -25.10
N ALA A 16 -36.47 8.91 -24.25
CA ALA A 16 -36.14 8.84 -22.84
C ALA A 16 -36.99 7.73 -22.22
N ALA A 17 -36.37 6.58 -21.90
CA ALA A 17 -37.03 5.62 -21.01
C ALA A 17 -37.31 6.31 -19.67
N PRO A 18 -38.43 6.05 -19.01
CA PRO A 18 -38.70 6.64 -17.73
C PRO A 18 -37.62 6.19 -16.72
N LEU A 19 -36.86 7.14 -16.25
CA LEU A 19 -36.08 6.97 -15.04
C LEU A 19 -37.03 6.51 -13.95
N VAL A 20 -36.82 5.30 -13.39
CA VAL A 20 -37.47 4.89 -12.13
C VAL A 20 -37.08 5.97 -11.13
N THR A 21 -37.98 6.91 -10.90
CA THR A 21 -37.81 7.96 -9.90
C THR A 21 -37.71 7.27 -8.55
N ALA A 22 -36.52 7.32 -7.92
CA ALA A 22 -36.43 7.03 -6.50
C ALA A 22 -37.55 7.83 -5.81
N ALA A 23 -38.34 7.18 -4.98
CA ALA A 23 -39.39 7.84 -4.23
C ALA A 23 -38.83 9.13 -3.62
N ASP A 24 -39.54 10.26 -3.80
CA ASP A 24 -39.10 11.54 -3.27
C ASP A 24 -38.83 11.38 -1.77
N LYS A 25 -37.71 11.89 -1.30
CA LYS A 25 -37.36 11.84 0.13
C LYS A 25 -38.49 12.41 0.96
N ALA A 26 -39.01 11.65 1.92
CA ALA A 26 -39.95 12.20 2.90
C ALA A 26 -39.31 13.44 3.58
N PRO A 27 -39.95 14.62 3.58
CA PRO A 27 -39.39 15.82 4.19
C PRO A 27 -39.12 15.62 5.69
N ILE A 28 -38.14 16.34 6.22
CA ILE A 28 -37.94 16.44 7.67
C ILE A 28 -39.23 17.00 8.33
N GLY A 29 -39.64 16.43 9.45
CA GLY A 29 -40.92 16.71 10.12
C GLY A 29 -42.05 15.82 9.65
N THR A 30 -41.89 15.03 8.59
CA THR A 30 -42.92 14.06 8.15
C THR A 30 -43.15 13.01 9.24
N LYS A 31 -44.41 12.76 9.58
CA LYS A 31 -44.77 11.71 10.53
C LYS A 31 -44.73 10.36 9.85
N VAL A 32 -43.95 9.42 10.39
CA VAL A 32 -43.86 8.05 9.95
C VAL A 32 -45.07 7.24 10.39
N GLU A 33 -45.69 6.54 9.46
CA GLU A 33 -46.79 5.64 9.77
C GLU A 33 -46.30 4.48 10.66
N ASN A 34 -47.21 3.95 11.48
CA ASN A 34 -46.91 2.75 12.26
C ASN A 34 -46.71 1.57 11.32
N PHE A 35 -45.65 0.80 11.48
CA PHE A 35 -45.37 -0.40 10.71
C PHE A 35 -45.14 -1.58 11.64
N THR A 36 -45.36 -2.78 11.12
CA THR A 36 -44.99 -4.04 11.79
C THR A 36 -44.11 -4.83 10.84
N LEU A 37 -42.91 -5.18 11.32
CA LEU A 37 -41.94 -6.03 10.63
C LEU A 37 -41.55 -7.19 11.49
N ASN A 38 -41.15 -8.29 10.87
CA ASN A 38 -40.60 -9.45 11.61
C ASN A 38 -39.10 -9.30 11.82
N ASP A 39 -38.62 -9.72 12.98
CA ASP A 39 -37.20 -9.92 13.19
C ASP A 39 -36.69 -11.22 12.48
N TYR A 40 -35.40 -11.49 12.58
CA TYR A 40 -34.79 -12.70 11.97
C TYR A 40 -35.19 -14.00 12.68
N HIS A 41 -35.93 -13.96 13.79
CA HIS A 41 -36.57 -15.12 14.43
C HIS A 41 -38.01 -15.30 13.96
N GLY A 42 -38.51 -14.42 13.10
CA GLY A 42 -39.90 -14.40 12.61
C GLY A 42 -40.90 -13.78 13.58
N GLN A 43 -40.43 -13.12 14.64
CA GLN A 43 -41.31 -12.48 15.61
C GLN A 43 -41.72 -11.08 15.10
N PRO A 44 -43.03 -10.74 15.12
CA PRO A 44 -43.50 -9.44 14.69
C PRO A 44 -43.24 -8.37 15.74
N HIS A 45 -42.78 -7.19 15.26
CA HIS A 45 -42.53 -6.00 16.09
C HIS A 45 -43.20 -4.79 15.47
N ALA A 46 -44.12 -4.14 16.19
CA ALA A 46 -44.72 -2.90 15.77
C ALA A 46 -43.92 -1.70 16.31
N LEU A 47 -43.76 -0.64 15.47
CA LEU A 47 -42.97 0.52 15.84
C LEU A 47 -43.48 1.20 17.13
N ASP A 48 -44.82 1.33 17.33
CA ASP A 48 -45.41 1.91 18.50
C ASP A 48 -45.16 1.08 19.78
N GLN A 49 -45.14 -0.25 19.64
CA GLN A 49 -44.82 -1.18 20.73
C GLN A 49 -43.33 -1.08 21.13
N LEU A 50 -42.44 -0.92 20.15
CA LEU A 50 -41.00 -0.77 20.40
C LEU A 50 -40.69 0.59 21.02
N SER A 51 -41.28 1.66 20.46
CA SER A 51 -41.01 3.03 20.88
C SER A 51 -41.61 3.37 22.25
N GLN A 52 -42.83 2.90 22.56
CA GLN A 52 -43.57 3.23 23.77
C GLN A 52 -43.63 4.75 24.01
N GLY A 53 -43.75 5.54 22.93
CA GLY A 53 -43.77 7.00 23.02
C GLY A 53 -42.41 7.67 23.26
N LYS A 54 -41.31 6.94 23.11
CA LYS A 54 -39.93 7.46 23.17
C LYS A 54 -39.40 7.76 21.74
N PRO A 55 -38.42 8.66 21.61
CA PRO A 55 -37.67 8.84 20.36
C PRO A 55 -37.03 7.52 19.89
N VAL A 56 -36.94 7.33 18.55
CA VAL A 56 -36.43 6.11 17.94
C VAL A 56 -35.31 6.45 16.95
N ALA A 57 -34.21 5.73 17.01
CA ALA A 57 -33.18 5.69 15.96
C ALA A 57 -33.40 4.44 15.11
N LEU A 58 -33.93 4.61 13.89
CA LEU A 58 -33.98 3.56 12.87
C LEU A 58 -32.63 3.48 12.18
N VAL A 59 -31.95 2.34 12.25
CA VAL A 59 -30.63 2.12 11.68
C VAL A 59 -30.77 1.15 10.51
N PHE A 60 -30.59 1.65 9.29
CA PHE A 60 -30.62 0.82 8.07
C PHE A 60 -29.30 0.09 7.93
N LEU A 61 -29.35 -1.25 7.91
CA LEU A 61 -28.20 -2.14 7.93
C LEU A 61 -28.20 -3.11 6.74
N GLY A 62 -27.03 -3.59 6.35
CA GLY A 62 -26.85 -4.67 5.38
C GLY A 62 -25.76 -5.61 5.87
N THR A 63 -26.00 -6.92 5.79
CA THR A 63 -25.12 -7.95 6.38
C THR A 63 -23.74 -7.99 5.76
N GLU A 64 -23.65 -7.73 4.44
CA GLU A 64 -22.42 -7.76 3.68
C GLU A 64 -21.83 -6.36 3.41
N CYS A 65 -22.51 -5.30 3.86
CA CYS A 65 -21.99 -3.94 3.70
C CYS A 65 -20.74 -3.72 4.57
N PRO A 66 -19.57 -3.40 4.00
CA PRO A 66 -18.33 -3.18 4.78
C PRO A 66 -18.48 -2.09 5.85
N LEU A 67 -19.16 -0.99 5.53
CA LEU A 67 -19.35 0.12 6.47
C LEU A 67 -20.30 -0.27 7.61
N CYS A 68 -21.30 -1.13 7.38
CA CYS A 68 -22.14 -1.66 8.45
C CYS A 68 -21.32 -2.50 9.44
N LYS A 69 -20.38 -3.30 8.92
CA LYS A 69 -19.47 -4.11 9.75
C LYS A 69 -18.56 -3.20 10.59
N LEU A 70 -17.97 -2.15 10.00
CA LEU A 70 -17.12 -1.17 10.70
C LEU A 70 -17.88 -0.36 11.75
N TYR A 71 -19.13 0.05 11.47
CA TYR A 71 -19.92 0.85 12.41
C TYR A 71 -20.61 0.02 13.51
N ALA A 72 -20.65 -1.30 13.44
CA ALA A 72 -21.34 -2.15 14.39
C ALA A 72 -20.93 -1.91 15.87
N PRO A 73 -19.63 -1.81 16.23
CA PRO A 73 -19.21 -1.49 17.60
C PRO A 73 -19.72 -0.11 18.05
N ARG A 74 -19.61 0.91 17.20
CA ARG A 74 -20.07 2.27 17.47
C ARG A 74 -21.59 2.34 17.67
N LEU A 75 -22.36 1.59 16.87
CA LEU A 75 -23.81 1.49 17.01
C LEU A 75 -24.21 0.85 18.35
N ASN A 76 -23.49 -0.19 18.80
CA ASN A 76 -23.70 -0.79 20.10
C ASN A 76 -23.41 0.18 21.25
N GLU A 77 -22.33 0.97 21.18
CA GLU A 77 -21.99 2.01 22.14
C GLU A 77 -23.09 3.07 22.22
N LEU A 78 -23.50 3.61 21.07
CA LEU A 78 -24.57 4.62 21.00
C LEU A 78 -25.90 4.06 21.50
N ALA A 79 -26.27 2.84 21.09
CA ALA A 79 -27.49 2.21 21.57
C ALA A 79 -27.51 2.07 23.09
N LYS A 80 -26.40 1.65 23.72
CA LYS A 80 -26.25 1.55 25.18
C LYS A 80 -26.30 2.94 25.85
N GLU A 81 -25.58 3.93 25.32
CA GLU A 81 -25.54 5.29 25.85
C GLU A 81 -26.94 5.93 25.83
N TYR A 82 -27.62 5.88 24.70
CA TYR A 82 -28.89 6.57 24.51
C TYR A 82 -30.10 5.80 25.01
N ALA A 83 -30.02 4.46 25.17
CA ALA A 83 -31.06 3.72 25.90
C ALA A 83 -31.22 4.23 27.34
N ALA A 84 -30.12 4.56 28.02
CA ALA A 84 -30.16 5.15 29.38
C ALA A 84 -30.81 6.54 29.41
N LYS A 85 -30.81 7.25 28.25
CA LYS A 85 -31.44 8.55 28.07
C LYS A 85 -32.89 8.46 27.53
N GLY A 86 -33.38 7.24 27.26
CA GLY A 86 -34.75 7.00 26.82
C GLY A 86 -34.94 6.96 25.30
N VAL A 87 -33.90 6.72 24.50
CA VAL A 87 -34.00 6.49 23.05
C VAL A 87 -34.02 5.00 22.74
N VAL A 88 -34.86 4.59 21.81
CA VAL A 88 -34.93 3.21 21.32
C VAL A 88 -34.15 3.07 20.00
N PHE A 89 -33.22 2.11 19.90
CA PHE A 89 -32.57 1.75 18.65
C PHE A 89 -33.25 0.55 18.02
N VAL A 90 -33.51 0.63 16.71
CA VAL A 90 -34.10 -0.45 15.90
C VAL A 90 -33.32 -0.57 14.60
N GLY A 91 -32.72 -1.70 14.35
CA GLY A 91 -32.12 -2.05 13.07
C GLY A 91 -33.18 -2.41 12.06
N ILE A 92 -33.03 -1.94 10.82
CA ILE A 92 -33.87 -2.28 9.66
C ILE A 92 -32.96 -2.86 8.59
N ASP A 93 -33.22 -4.08 8.16
CA ASP A 93 -32.56 -4.68 7.00
C ASP A 93 -33.50 -4.64 5.79
N PRO A 94 -33.26 -3.74 4.80
CA PRO A 94 -34.11 -3.60 3.63
C PRO A 94 -33.58 -4.36 2.41
N ASN A 95 -32.37 -4.97 2.46
CA ASN A 95 -31.72 -5.55 1.30
C ASN A 95 -32.42 -6.84 0.85
N ARG A 96 -32.76 -6.95 -0.42
CA ARG A 96 -33.40 -8.15 -0.97
C ARG A 96 -32.53 -9.42 -0.82
N GLN A 97 -31.21 -9.28 -0.95
CA GLN A 97 -30.25 -10.37 -0.89
C GLN A 97 -29.99 -10.91 0.52
N ASP A 98 -30.26 -10.13 1.58
CA ASP A 98 -29.94 -10.53 2.94
C ASP A 98 -31.01 -11.47 3.51
N ALA A 99 -30.67 -12.73 3.71
CA ALA A 99 -31.59 -13.71 4.30
C ALA A 99 -31.67 -13.58 5.84
N ALA A 100 -32.75 -14.07 6.46
CA ALA A 100 -32.91 -14.04 7.91
C ALA A 100 -31.75 -14.74 8.68
N THR A 101 -31.21 -15.81 8.10
CA THR A 101 -30.06 -16.55 8.65
C THR A 101 -28.77 -15.72 8.62
N GLU A 102 -28.57 -14.89 7.59
CA GLU A 102 -27.42 -13.99 7.46
C GLU A 102 -27.55 -12.82 8.43
N ILE A 103 -28.76 -12.26 8.60
CA ILE A 103 -29.04 -11.23 9.62
C ILE A 103 -28.76 -11.77 11.00
N ALA A 104 -29.19 -13.02 11.31
CA ALA A 104 -28.89 -13.67 12.58
C ALA A 104 -27.37 -13.88 12.81
N ALA A 105 -26.65 -14.28 11.76
CA ALA A 105 -25.20 -14.42 11.81
C ALA A 105 -24.51 -13.08 12.04
N TYR A 106 -24.91 -12.02 11.31
CA TYR A 106 -24.41 -10.66 11.46
C TYR A 106 -24.64 -10.14 12.89
N ALA A 107 -25.87 -10.27 13.42
CA ALA A 107 -26.21 -9.83 14.77
C ALA A 107 -25.34 -10.53 15.84
N ARG A 108 -25.08 -11.84 15.68
CA ARG A 108 -24.25 -12.62 16.60
C ARG A 108 -22.77 -12.25 16.50
N ILE A 109 -22.22 -12.16 15.27
CA ILE A 109 -20.80 -11.88 15.04
C ILE A 109 -20.43 -10.49 15.53
N HIS A 110 -21.30 -9.50 15.28
CA HIS A 110 -21.07 -8.10 15.65
C HIS A 110 -21.71 -7.73 16.98
N GLU A 111 -22.24 -8.73 17.71
CA GLU A 111 -22.86 -8.56 19.04
C GLU A 111 -23.92 -7.45 19.11
N ILE A 112 -24.74 -7.30 18.06
CA ILE A 112 -25.76 -6.24 18.02
C ILE A 112 -26.73 -6.40 19.19
N LYS A 113 -26.95 -5.33 19.95
CA LYS A 113 -27.70 -5.33 21.20
C LYS A 113 -29.14 -4.77 21.07
N PHE A 114 -29.58 -4.47 19.85
CA PHE A 114 -30.92 -3.99 19.53
C PHE A 114 -31.57 -4.88 18.45
N PRO A 115 -32.92 -4.93 18.34
CA PRO A 115 -33.58 -5.77 17.37
C PRO A 115 -33.28 -5.32 15.94
N ILE A 116 -33.09 -6.28 15.03
CA ILE A 116 -32.97 -6.06 13.58
C ILE A 116 -34.20 -6.66 12.91
N LEU A 117 -34.96 -5.82 12.20
CA LEU A 117 -36.20 -6.17 11.54
C LEU A 117 -36.01 -6.24 10.03
N LYS A 118 -36.61 -7.23 9.37
CA LYS A 118 -36.54 -7.41 7.91
C LYS A 118 -37.62 -6.56 7.21
N ASP A 119 -37.19 -5.59 6.40
CA ASP A 119 -38.08 -4.75 5.59
C ASP A 119 -38.25 -5.32 4.17
N LEU A 120 -39.08 -6.32 4.03
CA LEU A 120 -39.42 -6.90 2.74
C LEU A 120 -40.06 -5.86 1.80
N LYS A 121 -39.57 -5.80 0.56
CA LYS A 121 -40.01 -4.83 -0.47
C LYS A 121 -39.73 -3.36 -0.09
N GLN A 122 -38.80 -3.12 0.84
CA GLN A 122 -38.26 -1.81 1.19
C GLN A 122 -39.30 -0.74 1.59
N LYS A 123 -40.49 -1.16 2.12
CA LYS A 123 -41.60 -0.25 2.44
C LYS A 123 -41.24 0.80 3.50
N VAL A 124 -40.52 0.40 4.55
CA VAL A 124 -40.08 1.33 5.60
C VAL A 124 -38.97 2.23 5.10
N ALA A 125 -37.99 1.65 4.34
CA ALA A 125 -36.94 2.44 3.72
C ALA A 125 -37.52 3.53 2.80
N ASP A 126 -38.54 3.21 2.00
CA ASP A 126 -39.22 4.17 1.11
C ASP A 126 -39.98 5.22 1.88
N GLN A 127 -40.72 4.82 2.92
CA GLN A 127 -41.49 5.72 3.77
C GLN A 127 -40.62 6.81 4.42
N VAL A 128 -39.42 6.44 4.83
CA VAL A 128 -38.50 7.41 5.48
C VAL A 128 -37.45 7.99 4.51
N GLY A 129 -37.40 7.50 3.27
CA GLY A 129 -36.50 7.95 2.20
C GLY A 129 -35.05 7.54 2.41
N ALA A 130 -34.80 6.40 3.12
CA ALA A 130 -33.48 5.80 3.24
C ALA A 130 -33.00 5.21 1.91
N LYS A 131 -31.70 5.39 1.60
CA LYS A 131 -31.13 4.98 0.31
C LYS A 131 -29.91 4.06 0.46
N ARG A 132 -29.24 4.11 1.63
CA ARG A 132 -27.98 3.40 1.85
C ARG A 132 -27.99 2.61 3.17
N THR A 133 -26.95 1.78 3.31
CA THR A 133 -26.59 1.07 4.54
C THR A 133 -25.10 1.29 4.81
N PRO A 134 -24.70 1.78 6.04
CA PRO A 134 -25.60 2.25 7.09
C PRO A 134 -26.14 3.66 6.84
N GLU A 135 -27.41 3.85 7.10
CA GLU A 135 -28.06 5.17 7.15
C GLU A 135 -28.96 5.20 8.40
N VAL A 136 -29.10 6.36 9.04
CA VAL A 136 -29.87 6.47 10.25
C VAL A 136 -31.00 7.50 10.10
N VAL A 137 -32.18 7.18 10.62
CA VAL A 137 -33.33 8.10 10.71
C VAL A 137 -33.73 8.21 12.16
N VAL A 138 -33.72 9.44 12.72
CA VAL A 138 -34.18 9.72 14.08
C VAL A 138 -35.61 10.23 14.03
N LEU A 139 -36.49 9.56 14.77
CA LEU A 139 -37.88 9.92 14.97
C LEU A 139 -38.02 10.49 16.40
N ASP A 140 -38.84 11.54 16.56
CA ASP A 140 -39.25 12.03 17.88
C ASP A 140 -40.34 11.14 18.49
N LYS A 141 -40.84 11.52 19.65
CA LYS A 141 -41.93 10.84 20.39
C LYS A 141 -43.25 10.74 19.60
N ASP A 142 -43.46 11.65 18.63
CA ASP A 142 -44.65 11.69 17.79
C ASP A 142 -44.42 10.97 16.42
N ARG A 143 -43.25 10.34 16.25
CA ARG A 143 -42.78 9.64 15.06
C ARG A 143 -42.50 10.58 13.88
N ALA A 144 -42.24 11.89 14.12
CA ALA A 144 -41.82 12.80 13.07
C ALA A 144 -40.31 12.67 12.84
N ILE A 145 -39.89 12.69 11.58
CA ILE A 145 -38.46 12.60 11.17
C ILE A 145 -37.76 13.88 11.62
N GLN A 146 -36.77 13.77 12.51
CA GLN A 146 -35.97 14.89 13.00
C GLN A 146 -34.54 14.91 12.39
N TYR A 147 -34.03 13.75 12.00
CA TYR A 147 -32.72 13.60 11.35
C TYR A 147 -32.72 12.42 10.36
N ARG A 148 -31.95 12.56 9.28
CA ARG A 148 -31.64 11.48 8.35
C ARG A 148 -30.23 11.64 7.80
N GLY A 149 -29.42 10.58 7.83
CA GLY A 149 -28.08 10.59 7.29
C GLY A 149 -27.10 9.63 7.92
N ARG A 150 -25.83 10.04 7.95
CA ARG A 150 -24.74 9.23 8.47
C ARG A 150 -24.69 9.20 10.00
N ILE A 151 -24.01 8.18 10.53
CA ILE A 151 -23.78 8.01 11.97
C ILE A 151 -22.82 9.08 12.49
N ASP A 152 -21.68 9.20 11.83
CA ASP A 152 -20.63 10.19 12.05
C ASP A 152 -19.73 10.28 10.81
N ASP A 153 -18.61 11.01 10.87
CA ASP A 153 -17.67 11.19 9.76
C ASP A 153 -16.44 10.30 9.84
N GLN A 154 -16.46 9.23 10.64
CA GLN A 154 -15.27 8.36 10.81
C GLN A 154 -14.94 7.55 9.56
N TYR A 155 -15.96 7.07 8.83
CA TYR A 155 -15.80 6.25 7.64
C TYR A 155 -16.61 6.83 6.48
N GLY A 156 -16.07 6.76 5.27
CA GLY A 156 -16.80 7.23 4.10
C GLY A 156 -16.00 7.18 2.80
N PHE A 157 -16.43 8.03 1.86
CA PHE A 157 -15.79 8.19 0.56
C PHE A 157 -15.44 9.66 0.34
N GLN A 158 -14.24 9.91 -0.17
CA GLN A 158 -13.82 11.20 -0.70
C GLN A 158 -13.59 11.04 -2.21
N GLY A 159 -14.54 11.56 -3.00
CA GLY A 159 -14.60 11.18 -4.42
C GLY A 159 -14.86 9.69 -4.57
N ASN A 160 -13.95 8.99 -5.22
CA ASN A 160 -14.02 7.53 -5.40
C ASN A 160 -13.07 6.74 -4.46
N MET A 161 -12.38 7.38 -3.55
CA MET A 161 -11.49 6.76 -2.56
C MET A 161 -12.20 6.58 -1.22
N ASN A 162 -11.94 5.46 -0.54
CA ASN A 162 -12.38 5.24 0.82
C ASN A 162 -11.53 6.06 1.78
N TYR A 163 -12.11 6.52 2.90
CA TYR A 163 -11.36 7.05 4.02
C TYR A 163 -11.79 6.41 5.34
N GLN A 164 -10.83 6.31 6.26
CA GLN A 164 -11.03 5.85 7.62
C GLN A 164 -10.22 6.73 8.58
N GLN A 165 -10.92 7.46 9.45
CA GLN A 165 -10.29 8.27 10.50
C GLN A 165 -10.16 7.44 11.79
N ALA A 166 -9.14 7.73 12.61
CA ALA A 166 -8.94 7.07 13.90
C ALA A 166 -10.12 7.27 14.86
N LYS A 167 -10.77 8.43 14.78
CA LYS A 167 -11.98 8.81 15.51
C LYS A 167 -12.80 9.81 14.70
N PRO A 168 -14.11 9.90 14.89
CA PRO A 168 -14.91 10.91 14.21
C PRO A 168 -14.57 12.32 14.71
N ASN A 169 -14.54 13.28 13.78
CA ASN A 169 -14.48 14.71 14.09
C ASN A 169 -15.88 15.29 14.40
N VAL A 170 -16.90 14.75 13.73
CA VAL A 170 -18.31 15.16 13.88
C VAL A 170 -19.16 13.94 14.18
N ARG A 171 -19.97 14.01 15.24
CA ARG A 171 -20.86 12.93 15.72
C ARG A 171 -22.31 13.26 15.40
N GLU A 172 -22.71 13.23 14.13
CA GLU A 172 -24.00 13.75 13.67
C GLU A 172 -25.19 13.06 14.32
N LEU A 173 -25.20 11.71 14.39
CA LEU A 173 -26.29 10.98 15.06
C LEU A 173 -26.39 11.36 16.54
N ALA A 174 -25.29 11.38 17.27
CA ALA A 174 -25.29 11.73 18.68
C ALA A 174 -25.81 13.17 18.89
N THR A 175 -25.34 14.15 18.10
CA THR A 175 -25.80 15.52 18.13
C THR A 175 -27.31 15.64 17.84
N ALA A 176 -27.80 14.87 16.86
CA ALA A 176 -29.23 14.87 16.53
C ALA A 176 -30.08 14.27 17.69
N LEU A 177 -29.62 13.18 18.29
CA LEU A 177 -30.31 12.56 19.45
C LEU A 177 -30.35 13.48 20.66
N ASP A 178 -29.24 14.17 20.95
CA ASP A 178 -29.20 15.14 22.07
C ASP A 178 -30.18 16.30 21.84
N ALA A 179 -30.25 16.86 20.61
CA ALA A 179 -31.21 17.92 20.29
C ALA A 179 -32.67 17.43 20.41
N VAL A 180 -32.98 16.21 19.92
CA VAL A 180 -34.33 15.64 20.05
C VAL A 180 -34.73 15.41 21.50
N LEU A 181 -33.83 14.93 22.33
CA LEU A 181 -34.06 14.74 23.77
C LEU A 181 -34.25 16.06 24.52
N ALA A 182 -33.59 17.14 24.11
CA ALA A 182 -33.76 18.48 24.63
C ALA A 182 -35.03 19.17 24.12
N GLY A 183 -35.74 18.59 23.13
CA GLY A 183 -36.86 19.23 22.46
C GLY A 183 -36.47 20.38 21.53
N GLU A 184 -35.21 20.38 21.10
CA GLU A 184 -34.63 21.40 20.25
C GLU A 184 -34.66 20.95 18.77
N LYS A 185 -34.61 21.91 17.85
CA LYS A 185 -34.50 21.63 16.42
C LYS A 185 -33.09 21.13 16.11
N VAL A 186 -32.99 20.01 15.38
CA VAL A 186 -31.70 19.49 14.87
C VAL A 186 -31.12 20.49 13.88
N ALA A 187 -29.97 21.07 14.17
CA ALA A 187 -29.36 22.15 13.39
C ALA A 187 -29.00 21.67 11.96
N LYS A 188 -28.51 20.45 11.83
CA LYS A 188 -28.21 19.79 10.54
C LYS A 188 -29.04 18.51 10.43
N ALA A 189 -30.31 18.67 10.04
CA ALA A 189 -31.28 17.60 10.01
C ALA A 189 -31.05 16.55 8.90
N GLU A 190 -30.25 16.88 7.89
CA GLU A 190 -29.87 15.94 6.83
C GLU A 190 -28.35 15.96 6.57
N THR A 191 -27.77 14.75 6.40
CA THR A 191 -26.38 14.56 6.00
C THR A 191 -26.33 13.46 4.95
N ALA A 192 -25.31 13.52 4.08
CA ALA A 192 -25.09 12.45 3.10
C ALA A 192 -24.58 11.18 3.81
N ALA A 193 -25.31 10.08 3.73
CA ALA A 193 -24.86 8.79 4.20
C ALA A 193 -23.86 8.19 3.19
N ALA A 194 -22.73 7.70 3.72
CA ALA A 194 -21.81 6.87 2.96
C ALA A 194 -22.19 5.39 3.14
N GLY A 195 -21.91 4.56 2.15
CA GLY A 195 -22.20 3.13 2.24
C GLY A 195 -22.82 2.56 0.97
N CYS A 196 -23.28 1.30 1.09
CA CYS A 196 -23.85 0.57 -0.02
C CYS A 196 -25.27 1.04 -0.32
N LEU A 197 -25.65 1.11 -1.59
CA LEU A 197 -27.05 1.30 -1.94
C LEU A 197 -27.90 0.12 -1.44
N ILE A 198 -29.10 0.40 -0.96
CA ILE A 198 -30.07 -0.63 -0.60
C ILE A 198 -30.34 -1.52 -1.79
N GLY A 199 -30.15 -2.82 -1.63
CA GLY A 199 -30.51 -3.85 -2.62
C GLY A 199 -32.03 -3.96 -2.76
N ARG A 200 -32.57 -3.36 -3.83
CA ARG A 200 -34.02 -3.25 -4.07
C ARG A 200 -34.52 -4.37 -4.95
N ASP A 201 -35.78 -4.72 -4.78
CA ASP A 201 -36.52 -5.47 -5.80
C ASP A 201 -36.68 -4.60 -7.04
N LEU A 202 -36.21 -5.08 -8.16
CA LEU A 202 -36.33 -4.42 -9.47
C LEU A 202 -37.42 -5.09 -10.28
N GLU A 203 -38.13 -4.31 -11.10
CA GLU A 203 -39.17 -4.81 -12.01
C GLU A 203 -38.54 -5.11 -13.38
N PRO A 204 -38.29 -6.40 -13.74
CA PRO A 204 -37.65 -6.74 -15.01
C PRO A 204 -38.50 -6.36 -16.21
N VAL A 205 -37.92 -5.65 -17.19
CA VAL A 205 -38.54 -5.37 -18.48
C VAL A 205 -38.66 -6.67 -19.28
N VAL A 206 -39.86 -7.03 -19.66
CA VAL A 206 -40.15 -8.16 -20.54
C VAL A 206 -39.53 -7.87 -21.92
N ASP A 207 -38.88 -8.88 -22.52
CA ASP A 207 -38.21 -8.78 -23.82
C ASP A 207 -37.01 -7.81 -23.86
N SER A 208 -36.33 -7.60 -22.71
CA SER A 208 -35.08 -6.86 -22.68
C SER A 208 -34.02 -7.51 -23.61
N ASP A 209 -33.35 -6.68 -24.40
CA ASP A 209 -32.26 -7.10 -25.28
C ASP A 209 -30.94 -7.36 -24.49
N VAL A 210 -30.84 -6.89 -23.25
CA VAL A 210 -29.73 -7.13 -22.32
C VAL A 210 -30.24 -7.94 -21.13
N THR A 211 -29.66 -9.11 -20.91
CA THR A 211 -30.01 -10.00 -19.81
C THR A 211 -28.75 -10.47 -19.06
N TYR A 212 -28.91 -10.96 -17.83
CA TYR A 212 -27.82 -11.51 -17.07
C TYR A 212 -27.15 -12.68 -17.81
N THR A 213 -27.90 -13.70 -18.18
CA THR A 213 -27.37 -14.92 -18.79
C THR A 213 -26.69 -14.69 -20.13
N LYS A 214 -27.15 -13.72 -20.91
CA LYS A 214 -26.61 -13.49 -22.28
C LYS A 214 -25.37 -12.58 -22.27
N GLN A 215 -25.35 -11.51 -21.46
CA GLN A 215 -24.26 -10.52 -21.49
C GLN A 215 -23.59 -10.33 -20.15
N VAL A 216 -24.37 -10.06 -19.07
CA VAL A 216 -23.81 -9.59 -17.81
C VAL A 216 -22.99 -10.65 -17.10
N ALA A 217 -23.41 -11.92 -17.13
CA ALA A 217 -22.67 -13.02 -16.54
C ALA A 217 -21.24 -13.15 -17.10
N ARG A 218 -21.04 -12.87 -18.39
CA ARG A 218 -19.70 -12.85 -19.02
C ARG A 218 -18.84 -11.72 -18.46
N ILE A 219 -19.42 -10.53 -18.39
CA ILE A 219 -18.71 -9.36 -17.80
C ILE A 219 -18.32 -9.66 -16.35
N MET A 220 -19.23 -10.24 -15.56
CA MET A 220 -18.94 -10.61 -14.15
C MET A 220 -17.83 -11.66 -14.07
N ASN A 221 -17.93 -12.73 -14.87
CA ASN A 221 -16.93 -13.81 -14.87
C ASN A 221 -15.54 -13.30 -15.25
N ASP A 222 -15.45 -12.43 -16.24
CA ASP A 222 -14.17 -11.95 -16.76
C ASP A 222 -13.52 -10.88 -15.87
N ASN A 223 -14.32 -10.08 -15.13
CA ASN A 223 -13.81 -8.88 -14.46
C ASN A 223 -14.06 -8.81 -12.95
N CYS A 224 -15.03 -9.56 -12.39
CA CYS A 224 -15.50 -9.40 -11.01
C CYS A 224 -15.29 -10.64 -10.15
N VAL A 225 -15.66 -11.83 -10.65
CA VAL A 225 -15.70 -13.10 -9.91
C VAL A 225 -14.32 -13.51 -9.39
N PHE A 226 -13.23 -13.06 -10.02
CA PHE A 226 -11.87 -13.33 -9.55
C PHE A 226 -11.69 -12.94 -8.06
N CYS A 227 -12.23 -11.77 -7.66
CA CYS A 227 -12.20 -11.30 -6.28
C CYS A 227 -13.51 -11.57 -5.54
N HIS A 228 -14.68 -11.49 -6.25
CA HIS A 228 -16.02 -11.66 -5.69
C HIS A 228 -16.51 -13.11 -5.75
N ARG A 229 -15.78 -14.03 -5.10
CA ARG A 229 -16.14 -15.43 -4.90
C ARG A 229 -15.80 -15.88 -3.49
N SER A 230 -16.37 -16.98 -3.04
CA SER A 230 -16.14 -17.51 -1.69
C SER A 230 -14.64 -17.69 -1.40
N GLY A 231 -14.21 -17.24 -0.23
CA GLY A 231 -12.82 -17.37 0.25
C GLY A 231 -11.84 -16.36 -0.35
N GLN A 232 -12.31 -15.36 -1.11
CA GLN A 232 -11.48 -14.28 -1.63
C GLN A 232 -11.70 -12.97 -0.87
N ILE A 233 -10.98 -11.91 -1.28
CA ILE A 233 -10.89 -10.64 -0.53
C ILE A 233 -12.19 -9.83 -0.54
N ALA A 234 -13.03 -9.98 -1.58
CA ALA A 234 -14.25 -9.19 -1.67
C ALA A 234 -15.24 -9.56 -0.56
N PRO A 235 -16.02 -8.60 -0.03
CA PRO A 235 -16.89 -8.80 1.11
C PRO A 235 -18.13 -9.66 0.81
N PHE A 236 -18.47 -9.87 -0.48
CA PHE A 236 -19.61 -10.66 -0.95
C PHE A 236 -19.31 -11.33 -2.31
N THR A 237 -20.09 -12.33 -2.66
CA THR A 237 -19.98 -13.07 -3.92
C THR A 237 -20.77 -12.41 -5.05
N LEU A 238 -20.33 -12.61 -6.30
CA LEU A 238 -21.02 -12.24 -7.53
C LEU A 238 -21.04 -13.44 -8.51
N THR A 239 -21.26 -14.64 -7.96
CA THR A 239 -21.17 -15.90 -8.71
C THR A 239 -22.52 -16.41 -9.23
N SER A 240 -23.62 -15.87 -8.73
CA SER A 240 -24.98 -16.22 -9.14
C SER A 240 -25.77 -15.02 -9.66
N TYR A 241 -26.89 -15.29 -10.34
CA TYR A 241 -27.83 -14.22 -10.74
C TYR A 241 -28.38 -13.49 -9.50
N GLU A 242 -28.74 -14.25 -8.48
CA GLU A 242 -29.33 -13.72 -7.24
C GLU A 242 -28.37 -12.74 -6.56
N ASP A 243 -27.08 -13.11 -6.45
CA ASP A 243 -26.04 -12.24 -5.91
C ASP A 243 -25.94 -10.94 -6.71
N VAL A 244 -25.72 -11.07 -8.04
CA VAL A 244 -25.50 -9.92 -8.91
C VAL A 244 -26.73 -9.01 -9.01
N ALA A 245 -27.94 -9.58 -9.05
CA ALA A 245 -29.18 -8.80 -9.07
C ALA A 245 -29.43 -8.09 -7.73
N GLY A 246 -29.03 -8.70 -6.61
CA GLY A 246 -29.10 -8.05 -5.29
C GLY A 246 -28.24 -6.80 -5.19
N TRP A 247 -27.10 -6.79 -5.87
CA TRP A 247 -26.15 -5.67 -5.90
C TRP A 247 -26.26 -4.80 -7.16
N ALA A 248 -27.25 -5.00 -8.04
CA ALA A 248 -27.32 -4.38 -9.37
C ALA A 248 -27.11 -2.87 -9.35
N SER A 249 -27.86 -2.14 -8.51
CA SER A 249 -27.75 -0.68 -8.41
C SER A 249 -26.38 -0.23 -7.87
N MET A 250 -25.80 -0.99 -6.93
CA MET A 250 -24.47 -0.71 -6.40
C MET A 250 -23.38 -0.98 -7.44
N ILE A 251 -23.51 -2.07 -8.21
CA ILE A 251 -22.59 -2.40 -9.31
C ILE A 251 -22.58 -1.26 -10.35
N ASP A 252 -23.76 -0.77 -10.79
CA ASP A 252 -23.83 0.36 -11.72
C ASP A 252 -23.14 1.61 -11.15
N GLU A 253 -23.37 1.93 -9.86
CA GLU A 253 -22.76 3.08 -9.21
C GLU A 253 -21.23 2.97 -9.21
N VAL A 254 -20.68 1.86 -8.69
CA VAL A 254 -19.22 1.71 -8.53
C VAL A 254 -18.48 1.59 -9.86
N VAL A 255 -19.13 1.02 -10.88
CA VAL A 255 -18.57 0.93 -12.24
C VAL A 255 -18.55 2.31 -12.91
N ARG A 256 -19.63 3.09 -12.78
CA ARG A 256 -19.71 4.44 -13.32
C ARG A 256 -18.74 5.40 -12.66
N GLU A 257 -18.57 5.30 -11.36
CA GLU A 257 -17.62 6.09 -10.58
C GLU A 257 -16.19 5.57 -10.65
N GLN A 258 -15.93 4.45 -11.35
CA GLN A 258 -14.62 3.83 -11.49
C GLN A 258 -14.00 3.41 -10.13
N ARG A 259 -14.84 3.05 -9.16
CA ARG A 259 -14.40 2.43 -7.91
C ARG A 259 -14.13 0.93 -8.09
N MET A 260 -14.85 0.28 -9.03
CA MET A 260 -14.71 -1.13 -9.38
C MET A 260 -14.77 -1.33 -10.90
N PRO A 261 -13.94 -2.23 -11.46
CA PRO A 261 -12.76 -2.82 -10.81
C PRO A 261 -11.73 -1.76 -10.43
N PRO A 262 -10.93 -1.95 -9.35
CA PRO A 262 -9.92 -0.97 -8.95
C PRO A 262 -8.79 -0.91 -9.98
N TRP A 263 -8.61 0.25 -10.61
CA TRP A 263 -7.53 0.51 -11.55
C TRP A 263 -7.28 2.01 -11.66
N HIS A 264 -6.03 2.42 -11.39
CA HIS A 264 -5.69 3.83 -11.26
C HIS A 264 -4.69 4.33 -12.31
N ALA A 265 -4.14 3.44 -13.17
CA ALA A 265 -3.23 3.84 -14.23
C ALA A 265 -3.95 4.65 -15.32
N ASN A 266 -3.27 5.73 -15.75
CA ASN A 266 -3.71 6.56 -16.86
C ASN A 266 -3.65 5.77 -18.18
N ALA A 267 -4.76 5.75 -18.92
CA ALA A 267 -4.91 5.01 -20.16
C ALA A 267 -3.94 5.43 -21.28
N GLN A 268 -3.37 6.62 -21.19
CA GLN A 268 -2.45 7.16 -22.21
C GLN A 268 -1.04 6.58 -22.13
N TYR A 269 -0.67 5.93 -21.01
CA TYR A 269 0.69 5.48 -20.75
C TYR A 269 0.75 4.01 -20.33
N GLY A 270 1.75 3.32 -20.86
CA GLY A 270 1.94 1.90 -20.59
C GLY A 270 0.88 0.99 -21.23
N HIS A 271 1.22 -0.28 -21.37
CA HIS A 271 0.30 -1.35 -21.77
C HIS A 271 0.47 -2.49 -20.78
N PHE A 272 -0.62 -2.83 -20.08
CA PHE A 272 -0.57 -3.77 -18.96
C PHE A 272 -1.46 -4.98 -19.25
N ARG A 273 -0.92 -6.20 -19.06
CA ARG A 273 -1.68 -7.44 -19.29
C ARG A 273 -2.79 -7.67 -18.26
N ASN A 274 -2.66 -7.06 -17.08
CA ASN A 274 -3.64 -7.11 -16.01
C ASN A 274 -4.49 -5.85 -15.93
N ASP A 275 -4.68 -5.13 -17.05
CA ASP A 275 -5.55 -3.95 -17.11
C ASP A 275 -6.99 -4.35 -16.72
N ALA A 276 -7.46 -3.83 -15.60
CA ALA A 276 -8.75 -4.17 -15.02
C ALA A 276 -9.88 -3.22 -15.45
N ARG A 277 -9.60 -2.25 -16.32
CA ARG A 277 -10.64 -1.30 -16.79
C ARG A 277 -11.71 -2.00 -17.60
N LEU A 278 -12.96 -1.76 -17.26
CA LEU A 278 -14.09 -2.15 -18.10
C LEU A 278 -14.13 -1.30 -19.37
N SER A 279 -14.45 -1.95 -20.50
CA SER A 279 -14.74 -1.23 -21.73
C SER A 279 -16.00 -0.35 -21.58
N ASP A 280 -16.08 0.74 -22.35
CA ASP A 280 -17.29 1.60 -22.34
C ASP A 280 -18.55 0.82 -22.79
N LYS A 281 -18.37 -0.20 -23.62
CA LYS A 281 -19.44 -1.12 -24.01
C LYS A 281 -19.95 -1.92 -22.80
N ASP A 282 -19.05 -2.48 -21.98
CA ASP A 282 -19.43 -3.28 -20.82
C ASP A 282 -20.09 -2.42 -19.74
N LYS A 283 -19.56 -1.22 -19.50
CA LYS A 283 -20.20 -0.22 -18.62
C LYS A 283 -21.61 0.12 -19.08
N ALA A 284 -21.80 0.41 -20.38
CA ALA A 284 -23.11 0.69 -20.94
C ALA A 284 -24.06 -0.52 -20.88
N THR A 285 -23.51 -1.74 -21.03
CA THR A 285 -24.29 -2.99 -20.91
C THR A 285 -24.81 -3.17 -19.49
N ILE A 286 -23.94 -2.98 -18.46
CA ILE A 286 -24.35 -3.05 -17.06
C ILE A 286 -25.41 -1.99 -16.75
N ALA A 287 -25.18 -0.73 -17.12
CA ALA A 287 -26.09 0.37 -16.87
C ALA A 287 -27.47 0.10 -17.50
N ARG A 288 -27.50 -0.41 -18.75
CA ARG A 288 -28.74 -0.77 -19.44
C ARG A 288 -29.44 -1.96 -18.78
N TRP A 289 -28.70 -2.98 -18.35
CA TRP A 289 -29.25 -4.12 -17.63
C TRP A 289 -29.95 -3.68 -16.34
N VAL A 290 -29.29 -2.82 -15.54
CA VAL A 290 -29.88 -2.28 -14.30
C VAL A 290 -31.08 -1.41 -14.57
N ALA A 291 -31.02 -0.51 -15.58
CA ALA A 291 -32.16 0.32 -15.98
C ALA A 291 -33.38 -0.50 -16.47
N ASN A 292 -33.13 -1.69 -17.01
CA ASN A 292 -34.21 -2.62 -17.45
C ASN A 292 -34.66 -3.56 -16.30
N GLY A 293 -34.35 -3.24 -15.02
CA GLY A 293 -34.80 -4.04 -13.87
C GLY A 293 -34.06 -5.34 -13.69
N ALA A 294 -32.83 -5.42 -14.18
CA ALA A 294 -31.89 -6.55 -13.99
C ALA A 294 -32.46 -7.92 -14.43
N PRO A 295 -33.02 -8.07 -15.67
CA PRO A 295 -33.63 -9.32 -16.10
C PRO A 295 -32.65 -10.48 -16.16
N GLN A 296 -33.08 -11.68 -15.70
CA GLN A 296 -32.26 -12.90 -15.70
C GLN A 296 -31.94 -13.40 -17.11
N GLY A 297 -32.95 -13.49 -17.97
CA GLY A 297 -32.81 -14.05 -19.31
C GLY A 297 -32.99 -15.58 -19.38
N ASN A 298 -32.65 -16.16 -20.53
CA ASN A 298 -32.80 -17.61 -20.75
C ASN A 298 -31.60 -18.38 -20.16
N PRO A 299 -31.81 -19.37 -19.26
CA PRO A 299 -30.75 -20.19 -18.69
C PRO A 299 -29.84 -20.88 -19.71
N LYS A 300 -30.33 -21.14 -20.93
CA LYS A 300 -29.51 -21.74 -22.01
C LYS A 300 -28.42 -20.82 -22.55
N ASP A 301 -28.51 -19.51 -22.30
CA ASP A 301 -27.51 -18.51 -22.72
C ASP A 301 -26.40 -18.30 -21.67
N MET A 302 -26.51 -19.00 -20.52
CA MET A 302 -25.52 -18.88 -19.44
C MET A 302 -24.14 -19.35 -19.90
N PRO A 303 -23.08 -18.55 -19.68
CA PRO A 303 -21.71 -19.03 -19.93
C PRO A 303 -21.29 -20.09 -18.93
N GLU A 304 -20.32 -20.93 -19.31
CA GLU A 304 -19.64 -21.80 -18.37
C GLU A 304 -18.95 -20.95 -17.29
N PRO A 305 -19.04 -21.33 -16.02
CA PRO A 305 -18.37 -20.60 -14.93
C PRO A 305 -16.86 -20.73 -15.09
N PRO A 306 -16.10 -19.67 -14.71
CA PRO A 306 -14.65 -19.75 -14.72
C PRO A 306 -14.15 -20.81 -13.71
N GLN A 307 -13.08 -21.50 -14.10
CA GLN A 307 -12.45 -22.50 -13.23
C GLN A 307 -11.36 -21.83 -12.39
N PHE A 308 -11.35 -22.08 -11.12
CA PHE A 308 -10.36 -21.59 -10.16
C PHE A 308 -9.77 -22.74 -9.35
N THR A 309 -8.51 -22.62 -8.93
CA THR A 309 -7.95 -23.47 -7.90
C THR A 309 -8.72 -23.24 -6.59
N GLU A 310 -9.17 -24.29 -5.92
CA GLU A 310 -9.91 -24.16 -4.68
C GLU A 310 -9.07 -23.46 -3.61
N GLY A 311 -9.60 -22.36 -3.07
CA GLY A 311 -8.93 -21.58 -2.03
C GLY A 311 -7.78 -20.69 -2.51
N TRP A 312 -7.25 -20.82 -3.72
CA TRP A 312 -6.09 -20.09 -4.23
C TRP A 312 -6.38 -19.27 -5.48
N MET A 313 -5.57 -18.21 -5.72
CA MET A 313 -5.52 -17.48 -6.99
C MET A 313 -4.40 -18.01 -7.90
N ILE A 314 -3.41 -18.70 -7.33
CA ILE A 314 -2.32 -19.39 -8.02
C ILE A 314 -2.66 -20.88 -8.23
N PRO A 315 -1.89 -21.64 -9.03
CA PRO A 315 -1.99 -23.10 -9.06
C PRO A 315 -1.85 -23.70 -7.66
N GLU A 316 -2.28 -24.94 -7.48
CA GLU A 316 -2.14 -25.66 -6.20
C GLU A 316 -0.71 -25.52 -5.67
N PRO A 317 -0.52 -24.98 -4.45
CA PRO A 317 0.82 -24.81 -3.89
C PRO A 317 1.48 -26.16 -3.56
N ASP A 318 2.74 -26.30 -3.90
CA ASP A 318 3.58 -27.43 -3.47
C ASP A 318 3.85 -27.42 -1.96
N GLN A 319 3.85 -26.22 -1.35
CA GLN A 319 4.02 -26.03 0.08
C GLN A 319 3.23 -24.81 0.59
N VAL A 320 2.64 -25.00 1.78
CA VAL A 320 2.00 -23.90 2.53
C VAL A 320 2.71 -23.71 3.85
N LEU A 321 3.09 -22.49 4.15
CA LEU A 321 3.77 -22.11 5.39
C LEU A 321 2.92 -21.11 6.16
N TYR A 322 2.74 -21.33 7.44
CA TYR A 322 2.07 -20.41 8.35
C TYR A 322 3.08 -19.48 9.01
N MET A 323 2.70 -18.24 9.27
CA MET A 323 3.55 -17.24 9.92
C MET A 323 4.02 -17.68 11.32
N ARG A 324 3.23 -18.54 12.00
CA ARG A 324 3.52 -19.13 13.32
C ARG A 324 2.54 -20.27 13.62
N ASP A 325 2.84 -21.06 14.66
CA ASP A 325 1.99 -22.20 15.05
C ASP A 325 0.68 -21.74 15.68
N GLU A 326 0.74 -20.83 16.67
CA GLU A 326 -0.43 -20.31 17.37
C GLU A 326 -0.92 -18.98 16.75
N PRO A 327 -2.24 -18.74 16.67
CA PRO A 327 -2.76 -17.47 16.16
C PRO A 327 -2.26 -16.26 16.96
N TYR A 328 -1.95 -15.16 16.28
CA TYR A 328 -1.64 -13.88 16.88
C TYR A 328 -2.92 -13.20 17.37
N ALA A 329 -2.91 -12.65 18.60
CA ALA A 329 -4.03 -11.92 19.17
C ALA A 329 -3.98 -10.44 18.75
N VAL A 330 -4.91 -10.02 17.88
CA VAL A 330 -5.05 -8.62 17.44
C VAL A 330 -5.97 -7.89 18.42
N PRO A 331 -5.54 -6.77 19.03
CA PRO A 331 -6.37 -6.01 19.96
C PRO A 331 -7.60 -5.40 19.29
N ALA A 332 -8.64 -5.08 20.06
CA ALA A 332 -9.86 -4.49 19.54
C ALA A 332 -9.66 -3.08 18.98
N THR A 333 -8.78 -2.29 19.61
CA THR A 333 -8.57 -0.87 19.32
C THR A 333 -7.10 -0.48 19.45
N GLY A 334 -6.73 0.70 18.99
CA GLY A 334 -5.37 1.25 19.07
C GLY A 334 -4.61 1.04 17.77
N VAL A 335 -3.35 1.47 17.76
CA VAL A 335 -2.41 1.20 16.67
C VAL A 335 -1.67 -0.09 17.00
N VAL A 336 -1.60 -1.01 16.05
CA VAL A 336 -0.74 -2.20 16.14
C VAL A 336 0.46 -1.95 15.25
N GLU A 337 1.62 -1.80 15.87
CA GLU A 337 2.88 -1.70 15.13
C GLU A 337 3.13 -2.97 14.32
N TYR A 338 3.98 -2.88 13.30
CA TYR A 338 4.27 -4.03 12.45
C TYR A 338 4.81 -5.20 13.30
N GLN A 339 4.33 -6.40 13.00
CA GLN A 339 4.75 -7.64 13.66
C GLN A 339 5.58 -8.47 12.70
N MET A 340 6.74 -8.94 13.15
CA MET A 340 7.63 -9.80 12.37
C MET A 340 7.65 -11.21 12.94
N PHE A 341 7.43 -12.19 12.06
CA PHE A 341 7.51 -13.61 12.42
C PHE A 341 8.52 -14.32 11.53
N VAL A 342 9.52 -14.95 12.13
CA VAL A 342 10.53 -15.72 11.42
C VAL A 342 10.07 -17.17 11.30
N VAL A 343 10.11 -17.71 10.07
CA VAL A 343 9.71 -19.06 9.76
C VAL A 343 10.87 -19.81 9.10
N ASP A 344 11.18 -20.98 9.59
CA ASP A 344 12.08 -21.91 8.90
C ASP A 344 11.26 -22.78 7.94
N PRO A 345 11.41 -22.61 6.62
CA PRO A 345 10.65 -23.38 5.65
C PRO A 345 11.13 -24.83 5.49
N GLY A 346 12.25 -25.20 6.13
CA GLY A 346 12.87 -26.52 6.02
C GLY A 346 13.52 -26.80 4.65
N TRP A 347 13.88 -25.78 3.87
CA TRP A 347 14.44 -25.94 2.52
C TRP A 347 15.91 -26.32 2.59
N THR A 348 16.19 -27.59 2.37
CA THR A 348 17.56 -28.16 2.32
C THR A 348 18.19 -28.07 0.93
N GLU A 349 17.42 -27.71 -0.07
CA GLU A 349 17.84 -27.50 -1.47
C GLU A 349 17.38 -26.12 -1.95
N ASP A 350 18.11 -25.57 -2.92
CA ASP A 350 17.73 -24.32 -3.60
C ASP A 350 16.33 -24.43 -4.17
N LYS A 351 15.52 -23.39 -3.98
CA LYS A 351 14.14 -23.31 -4.49
C LYS A 351 14.03 -22.29 -5.62
N TRP A 352 13.33 -22.72 -6.66
CA TRP A 352 12.91 -21.87 -7.77
C TRP A 352 11.40 -21.76 -7.76
N ILE A 353 10.91 -20.53 -7.52
CA ILE A 353 9.52 -20.24 -7.22
C ILE A 353 8.89 -19.53 -8.41
N THR A 354 7.81 -20.11 -8.95
CA THR A 354 7.05 -19.56 -10.08
C THR A 354 5.80 -18.82 -9.66
N ALA A 355 5.25 -19.13 -8.48
CA ALA A 355 4.12 -18.39 -7.93
C ALA A 355 4.16 -18.38 -6.40
N ILE A 356 3.69 -17.25 -5.83
CA ILE A 356 3.62 -17.01 -4.38
C ILE A 356 2.29 -16.33 -4.09
N GLU A 357 1.59 -16.81 -3.07
CA GLU A 357 0.38 -16.18 -2.58
C GLU A 357 0.36 -16.12 -1.05
N PRO A 358 0.80 -15.01 -0.44
CA PRO A 358 0.52 -14.73 0.96
C PRO A 358 -0.98 -14.50 1.16
N ARG A 359 -1.57 -15.10 2.20
CA ARG A 359 -3.00 -15.03 2.48
C ARG A 359 -3.27 -14.67 3.93
N PRO A 360 -4.18 -13.73 4.19
CA PRO A 360 -4.62 -13.42 5.55
C PRO A 360 -5.42 -14.60 6.12
N GLY A 361 -5.11 -15.01 7.34
CA GLY A 361 -5.95 -15.92 8.11
C GLY A 361 -7.24 -15.25 8.54
N ASN A 362 -7.16 -13.94 8.86
CA ASN A 362 -8.32 -13.11 9.16
C ASN A 362 -8.28 -11.79 8.37
N PRO A 363 -8.92 -11.76 7.17
CA PRO A 363 -8.89 -10.57 6.30
C PRO A 363 -9.61 -9.35 6.90
N SER A 364 -10.34 -9.48 8.01
CA SER A 364 -11.02 -8.36 8.66
C SER A 364 -10.08 -7.45 9.46
N VAL A 365 -8.86 -7.90 9.75
CA VAL A 365 -7.85 -7.17 10.55
C VAL A 365 -6.45 -7.16 9.93
N VAL A 366 -6.18 -7.99 8.92
CA VAL A 366 -4.91 -7.98 8.19
C VAL A 366 -5.00 -6.99 7.06
N HIS A 367 -4.20 -5.91 7.13
CA HIS A 367 -4.12 -4.91 6.07
C HIS A 367 -3.15 -5.36 4.96
N HIS A 368 -1.90 -5.73 5.32
CA HIS A 368 -0.97 -6.34 4.37
C HIS A 368 -0.04 -7.36 5.04
N ILE A 369 0.53 -8.21 4.20
CA ILE A 369 1.57 -9.18 4.53
C ILE A 369 2.72 -8.93 3.56
N LEU A 370 3.93 -8.68 4.07
CA LEU A 370 5.14 -8.67 3.25
C LEU A 370 5.99 -9.89 3.62
N LEU A 371 6.53 -10.54 2.60
CA LEU A 371 7.34 -11.74 2.77
C LEU A 371 8.77 -11.45 2.31
N PHE A 372 9.74 -11.67 3.22
CA PHE A 372 11.16 -11.49 2.95
C PHE A 372 11.95 -12.77 3.16
N VAL A 373 13.14 -12.84 2.56
CA VAL A 373 14.09 -13.94 2.68
C VAL A 373 15.27 -13.51 3.52
N ILE A 374 15.61 -14.29 4.55
CA ILE A 374 16.91 -14.23 5.21
C ILE A 374 17.79 -15.29 4.55
N PRO A 375 18.80 -14.92 3.77
CA PRO A 375 19.74 -15.88 3.17
C PRO A 375 20.47 -16.70 4.24
N PRO A 376 20.97 -17.90 3.89
CA PRO A 376 21.63 -18.77 4.87
C PRO A 376 22.87 -18.16 5.53
N ASP A 377 23.55 -17.22 4.85
CA ASP A 377 24.69 -16.46 5.36
C ASP A 377 24.29 -15.22 6.19
N GLY A 378 23.00 -14.93 6.32
CA GLY A 378 22.46 -13.77 7.03
C GLY A 378 22.80 -12.42 6.36
N ASN A 379 23.28 -12.43 5.11
CA ASN A 379 23.67 -11.22 4.41
C ASN A 379 22.45 -10.62 3.67
N MET A 380 21.67 -9.85 4.39
CA MET A 380 20.58 -9.05 3.82
C MET A 380 21.18 -7.77 3.23
N ASN A 381 21.56 -7.82 1.94
CA ASN A 381 22.22 -6.73 1.20
C ASN A 381 21.38 -5.44 1.17
N GLY A 382 21.51 -4.60 2.19
CA GLY A 382 20.83 -3.31 2.31
C GLY A 382 19.63 -3.30 3.27
N GLY A 383 19.35 -4.42 3.93
CA GLY A 383 18.26 -4.54 4.92
C GLY A 383 16.91 -4.94 4.34
N LEU A 384 15.92 -5.15 5.19
CA LEU A 384 14.54 -5.46 4.81
C LEU A 384 14.01 -4.40 3.84
N GLY A 385 13.46 -4.81 2.70
CA GLY A 385 12.88 -3.90 1.71
C GLY A 385 13.86 -3.30 0.70
N SER A 386 15.15 -3.68 0.72
CA SER A 386 16.13 -3.23 -0.28
C SER A 386 15.93 -3.79 -1.68
N GLY A 387 14.90 -4.61 -1.87
CA GLY A 387 14.46 -5.15 -3.16
C GLY A 387 14.79 -6.63 -3.34
N ASN A 388 16.05 -7.06 -3.24
CA ASN A 388 16.43 -8.45 -3.54
C ASN A 388 15.93 -9.47 -2.50
N ASP A 389 15.65 -9.03 -1.28
CA ASP A 389 15.17 -9.90 -0.20
C ASP A 389 13.63 -10.00 -0.17
N PHE A 390 12.95 -9.16 -0.95
CA PHE A 390 11.48 -9.17 -1.04
C PHE A 390 11.00 -10.32 -1.92
N LEU A 391 10.18 -11.20 -1.37
CA LEU A 391 9.72 -12.40 -2.05
C LEU A 391 8.30 -12.26 -2.61
N GLY A 392 7.40 -11.65 -1.85
CA GLY A 392 6.01 -11.47 -2.24
C GLY A 392 5.22 -10.68 -1.21
N ALA A 393 3.99 -10.30 -1.56
CA ALA A 393 3.10 -9.55 -0.68
C ALA A 393 1.63 -9.95 -0.86
N PHE A 394 0.86 -9.72 0.19
CA PHE A 394 -0.57 -9.51 0.14
C PHE A 394 -0.87 -8.06 0.52
N ALA A 395 -1.60 -7.37 -0.33
CA ALA A 395 -2.25 -6.10 -0.01
C ALA A 395 -3.54 -6.02 -0.85
N PRO A 396 -4.55 -5.25 -0.42
CA PRO A 396 -5.72 -5.02 -1.25
C PRO A 396 -5.31 -4.51 -2.64
N GLY A 397 -5.85 -5.12 -3.70
CA GLY A 397 -5.50 -4.81 -5.09
C GLY A 397 -4.38 -5.63 -5.69
N LEU A 398 -3.51 -6.27 -4.91
CA LEU A 398 -2.54 -7.21 -5.44
C LEU A 398 -3.24 -8.49 -5.93
N ARG A 399 -2.90 -8.89 -7.16
CA ARG A 399 -3.37 -10.14 -7.77
C ARG A 399 -2.18 -11.06 -7.97
N PRO A 400 -2.03 -12.12 -7.13
CA PRO A 400 -1.00 -13.13 -7.34
C PRO A 400 -1.24 -13.83 -8.69
N GLU A 401 -0.18 -13.98 -9.45
CA GLU A 401 -0.18 -14.71 -10.72
C GLU A 401 1.15 -15.45 -10.87
N PRO A 402 1.16 -16.61 -11.54
CA PRO A 402 2.40 -17.28 -11.89
C PRO A 402 3.28 -16.39 -12.76
N LEU A 403 4.58 -16.49 -12.58
CA LEU A 403 5.57 -15.90 -13.49
C LEU A 403 5.46 -16.52 -14.88
N THR A 404 5.90 -15.80 -15.90
CA THR A 404 5.92 -16.29 -17.28
C THR A 404 6.78 -17.57 -17.37
N GLN A 405 6.38 -18.52 -18.19
CA GLN A 405 7.09 -19.79 -18.37
C GLN A 405 8.59 -19.57 -18.66
N GLY A 406 9.43 -20.27 -17.91
CA GLY A 406 10.88 -20.13 -17.96
C GLY A 406 11.44 -19.04 -17.04
N MET A 407 10.60 -18.31 -16.32
CA MET A 407 10.98 -17.33 -15.30
C MET A 407 10.69 -17.87 -13.90
N ALA A 408 11.59 -17.65 -12.94
CA ALA A 408 11.38 -18.01 -11.54
C ALA A 408 12.19 -17.10 -10.61
N ARG A 409 11.80 -17.03 -9.34
CA ARG A 409 12.56 -16.39 -8.25
C ARG A 409 13.45 -17.42 -7.59
N PHE A 410 14.65 -17.03 -7.25
CA PHE A 410 15.62 -17.89 -6.59
C PHE A 410 15.63 -17.68 -5.07
N VAL A 411 15.59 -18.77 -4.33
CA VAL A 411 15.80 -18.77 -2.86
C VAL A 411 16.83 -19.86 -2.52
N PRO A 412 17.96 -19.49 -1.88
CA PRO A 412 19.01 -20.44 -1.52
C PRO A 412 18.56 -21.45 -0.48
N ALA A 413 19.12 -22.65 -0.51
CA ALA A 413 18.97 -23.66 0.54
C ALA A 413 19.36 -23.12 1.92
N GLY A 414 18.61 -23.47 2.95
CA GLY A 414 18.85 -23.01 4.33
C GLY A 414 18.41 -21.58 4.63
N SER A 415 17.76 -20.88 3.68
CA SER A 415 17.14 -19.58 3.92
C SER A 415 15.98 -19.70 4.93
N LYS A 416 15.73 -18.61 5.67
CA LYS A 416 14.52 -18.43 6.47
C LYS A 416 13.64 -17.35 5.87
N LEU A 417 12.36 -17.32 6.26
CA LEU A 417 11.40 -16.34 5.79
C LEU A 417 10.97 -15.42 6.93
N ILE A 418 10.68 -14.16 6.61
CA ILE A 418 10.06 -13.20 7.52
C ILE A 418 8.68 -12.89 6.98
N PHE A 419 7.65 -13.09 7.80
CA PHE A 419 6.33 -12.51 7.59
C PHE A 419 6.26 -11.18 8.36
N GLN A 420 6.24 -10.06 7.65
CA GLN A 420 5.94 -8.77 8.24
C GLN A 420 4.44 -8.52 8.09
N MET A 421 3.76 -8.38 9.22
CA MET A 421 2.31 -8.27 9.31
C MET A 421 1.90 -6.86 9.71
N HIS A 422 0.97 -6.28 8.96
CA HIS A 422 0.29 -5.05 9.34
C HIS A 422 -1.17 -5.33 9.69
N TYR A 423 -1.55 -5.00 10.92
CA TYR A 423 -2.89 -5.19 11.44
C TYR A 423 -3.64 -3.87 11.63
N THR A 424 -4.91 -3.86 11.24
CA THR A 424 -5.84 -2.75 11.51
C THR A 424 -6.96 -3.23 12.42
N PRO A 425 -6.99 -2.85 13.70
CA PRO A 425 -8.07 -3.19 14.62
C PRO A 425 -9.44 -2.75 14.10
N ASN A 426 -10.45 -3.59 14.30
CA ASN A 426 -11.81 -3.39 13.77
C ASN A 426 -12.88 -3.16 14.86
N GLY A 427 -12.47 -2.82 16.08
CA GLY A 427 -13.37 -2.62 17.22
C GLY A 427 -13.64 -3.86 18.07
N SER A 428 -13.19 -5.03 17.63
CA SER A 428 -13.34 -6.31 18.36
C SER A 428 -11.99 -7.01 18.45
N ALA A 429 -11.69 -7.66 19.57
CA ALA A 429 -10.49 -8.48 19.71
C ALA A 429 -10.57 -9.67 18.73
N GLN A 430 -9.54 -9.85 17.94
CA GLN A 430 -9.49 -10.84 16.86
C GLN A 430 -8.28 -11.76 17.03
N LYS A 431 -8.25 -12.83 16.23
CA LYS A 431 -7.09 -13.70 16.08
C LYS A 431 -6.76 -13.84 14.60
N ASP A 432 -5.47 -13.89 14.28
CA ASP A 432 -4.99 -14.13 12.93
C ASP A 432 -3.90 -15.21 12.90
N ARG A 433 -3.94 -16.04 11.88
CA ARG A 433 -2.90 -17.00 11.53
C ARG A 433 -2.73 -17.01 10.02
N SER A 434 -2.08 -15.97 9.52
CA SER A 434 -1.78 -15.80 8.09
C SER A 434 -0.79 -16.85 7.59
N TYR A 435 -0.80 -17.11 6.29
CA TYR A 435 -0.01 -18.15 5.65
C TYR A 435 0.38 -17.77 4.22
N CYS A 436 1.28 -18.56 3.61
CA CYS A 436 1.73 -18.34 2.25
C CYS A 436 1.83 -19.66 1.50
N GLY A 437 1.30 -19.70 0.27
CA GLY A 437 1.47 -20.81 -0.67
C GLY A 437 2.61 -20.55 -1.64
N PHE A 438 3.37 -21.58 -1.95
CA PHE A 438 4.51 -21.57 -2.87
C PHE A 438 4.37 -22.62 -3.95
N VAL A 439 4.58 -22.21 -5.21
CA VAL A 439 4.65 -23.11 -6.36
C VAL A 439 6.09 -23.15 -6.86
N PHE A 440 6.69 -24.34 -6.86
CA PHE A 440 8.07 -24.55 -7.27
C PHE A 440 8.17 -24.99 -8.73
N THR A 441 9.39 -24.99 -9.26
CA THR A 441 9.69 -25.53 -10.58
C THR A 441 11.07 -26.22 -10.61
N ASP A 442 11.26 -27.13 -11.56
CA ASP A 442 12.56 -27.75 -11.82
C ASP A 442 13.57 -26.69 -12.29
N PRO A 443 14.74 -26.55 -11.63
CA PRO A 443 15.80 -25.63 -12.05
C PRO A 443 16.16 -25.73 -13.54
N LYS A 444 16.01 -26.92 -14.13
CA LYS A 444 16.28 -27.17 -15.56
C LYS A 444 15.29 -26.47 -16.49
N THR A 445 14.15 -26.03 -16.01
CA THR A 445 13.16 -25.28 -16.81
C THR A 445 13.36 -23.77 -16.73
N VAL A 446 14.15 -23.29 -15.76
CA VAL A 446 14.36 -21.87 -15.51
C VAL A 446 15.38 -21.30 -16.50
N LYS A 447 14.96 -20.33 -17.28
CA LYS A 447 15.80 -19.57 -18.22
C LYS A 447 16.25 -18.24 -17.62
N GLN A 448 15.38 -17.54 -16.89
CA GLN A 448 15.64 -16.20 -16.36
C GLN A 448 15.23 -16.11 -14.89
N GLU A 449 16.08 -15.46 -14.11
CA GLU A 449 15.80 -15.12 -12.71
C GLU A 449 15.07 -13.79 -12.61
N VAL A 450 13.86 -13.80 -12.01
CA VAL A 450 13.13 -12.57 -11.73
C VAL A 450 13.64 -11.96 -10.44
N ARG A 451 14.00 -10.68 -10.52
CA ARG A 451 14.51 -9.87 -9.41
C ARG A 451 13.58 -8.71 -9.13
N VAL A 452 13.46 -8.34 -7.86
CA VAL A 452 12.80 -7.12 -7.42
C VAL A 452 13.86 -6.06 -7.18
N SER A 453 13.59 -4.85 -7.63
CA SER A 453 14.42 -3.67 -7.35
C SER A 453 13.52 -2.46 -7.12
N SER A 454 14.10 -1.36 -6.66
CA SER A 454 13.31 -0.15 -6.35
C SER A 454 14.08 1.14 -6.59
N ALA A 455 13.35 2.18 -6.99
CA ALA A 455 13.77 3.56 -6.85
C ALA A 455 13.22 4.09 -5.52
N VAL A 456 14.09 4.48 -4.60
CA VAL A 456 13.71 4.90 -3.24
C VAL A 456 14.22 6.30 -2.97
N ASN A 457 13.39 7.13 -2.37
CA ASN A 457 13.84 8.32 -1.68
C ASN A 457 13.47 8.19 -0.19
N ALA A 458 14.47 8.04 0.66
CA ALA A 458 14.31 7.94 2.10
C ALA A 458 14.67 9.24 2.83
N VAL A 459 14.90 10.34 2.10
CA VAL A 459 15.30 11.63 2.68
C VAL A 459 14.40 12.74 2.16
N PHE A 460 13.27 12.91 2.81
CA PHE A 460 12.34 14.01 2.58
C PHE A 460 11.61 14.37 3.88
N GLU A 461 11.04 15.57 3.92
CA GLU A 461 10.14 16.00 4.98
C GLU A 461 8.97 16.76 4.35
N ILE A 462 7.78 16.19 4.45
CA ILE A 462 6.54 16.80 3.98
C ILE A 462 6.09 17.83 5.04
N PRO A 463 5.99 19.13 4.69
CA PRO A 463 5.58 20.14 5.65
C PRO A 463 4.14 19.95 6.14
N PRO A 464 3.81 20.45 7.36
CA PRO A 464 2.44 20.53 7.81
C PRO A 464 1.55 21.28 6.83
N GLY A 465 0.36 20.75 6.53
CA GLY A 465 -0.64 21.39 5.69
C GLY A 465 -0.31 21.44 4.18
N ALA A 466 0.78 20.83 3.72
CA ALA A 466 1.12 20.81 2.29
C ALA A 466 0.13 19.92 1.52
N ASP A 467 -0.51 20.47 0.48
CA ASP A 467 -1.56 19.81 -0.32
C ASP A 467 -1.04 19.20 -1.65
N ASP A 468 0.19 19.54 -2.07
CA ASP A 468 0.81 19.09 -3.33
C ASP A 468 2.35 19.07 -3.22
N PHE A 469 2.88 18.21 -2.34
CA PHE A 469 4.33 18.12 -2.10
C PHE A 469 4.98 17.09 -3.03
N ASP A 470 5.98 17.52 -3.81
CA ASP A 470 6.71 16.67 -4.75
C ASP A 470 7.90 15.96 -4.08
N VAL A 471 8.04 14.66 -4.32
CA VAL A 471 9.23 13.86 -3.99
C VAL A 471 9.66 13.06 -5.20
N VAL A 472 10.96 13.03 -5.48
CA VAL A 472 11.52 12.28 -6.61
C VAL A 472 12.48 11.21 -6.12
N ALA A 473 12.38 10.00 -6.68
CA ALA A 473 13.36 8.94 -6.54
C ALA A 473 13.93 8.55 -7.89
N ARG A 474 15.13 7.98 -7.91
CA ARG A 474 15.83 7.63 -9.15
C ARG A 474 16.45 6.25 -9.08
N TYR A 475 16.39 5.52 -10.18
CA TYR A 475 17.12 4.29 -10.39
C TYR A 475 17.87 4.35 -11.73
N ILE A 476 19.12 3.85 -11.76
CA ILE A 476 19.91 3.75 -13.00
C ILE A 476 20.15 2.27 -13.29
N PHE A 477 19.68 1.82 -14.44
CA PHE A 477 19.92 0.46 -14.90
C PHE A 477 21.40 0.31 -15.26
N THR A 478 22.15 -0.40 -14.43
CA THR A 478 23.58 -0.63 -14.65
C THR A 478 23.85 -1.77 -15.64
N ASP A 479 22.83 -2.57 -15.91
CA ASP A 479 22.89 -3.72 -16.84
C ASP A 479 21.71 -3.65 -17.81
N ASP A 480 21.87 -4.26 -18.98
CA ASP A 480 20.76 -4.45 -19.92
C ASP A 480 19.69 -5.32 -19.27
N THR A 481 18.48 -4.81 -19.17
CA THR A 481 17.43 -5.37 -18.33
C THR A 481 16.09 -5.40 -19.06
N ASN A 482 15.29 -6.43 -18.85
CA ASN A 482 13.89 -6.48 -19.23
C ASN A 482 13.03 -6.15 -18.00
N LEU A 483 12.36 -5.01 -18.03
CA LEU A 483 11.38 -4.59 -17.02
C LEU A 483 10.08 -5.37 -17.24
N LEU A 484 9.52 -5.94 -16.17
CA LEU A 484 8.32 -6.80 -16.21
C LEU A 484 7.12 -6.14 -15.55
N THR A 485 7.35 -5.44 -14.44
CA THR A 485 6.28 -4.98 -13.54
C THR A 485 6.68 -3.67 -12.88
N LEU A 486 5.70 -2.80 -12.61
CA LEU A 486 5.85 -1.57 -11.85
C LEU A 486 4.84 -1.57 -10.68
N MET A 487 5.29 -1.20 -9.48
CA MET A 487 4.42 -1.11 -8.30
C MET A 487 4.79 0.13 -7.48
N PRO A 488 4.02 1.23 -7.62
CA PRO A 488 4.19 2.42 -6.79
C PRO A 488 3.78 2.14 -5.35
N HIS A 489 4.57 2.65 -4.39
CA HIS A 489 4.29 2.51 -2.97
C HIS A 489 4.47 3.83 -2.24
N MET A 490 3.42 4.26 -1.58
CA MET A 490 3.32 5.38 -0.65
C MET A 490 2.34 4.99 0.46
N HIS A 491 2.27 5.78 1.54
CA HIS A 491 1.29 5.57 2.61
C HIS A 491 0.05 6.47 2.44
N LEU A 492 -0.56 6.89 3.57
CA LEU A 492 -1.88 7.55 3.63
C LEU A 492 -1.95 8.93 2.95
N ARG A 493 -0.80 9.59 2.76
CA ARG A 493 -0.72 10.92 2.13
C ARG A 493 -0.38 10.84 0.65
N GLY A 494 -0.16 9.64 0.12
CA GLY A 494 0.13 9.45 -1.30
C GLY A 494 -1.03 9.96 -2.17
N LYS A 495 -0.73 10.85 -3.15
CA LYS A 495 -1.71 11.49 -4.03
C LYS A 495 -1.58 11.06 -5.49
N ALA A 496 -0.35 10.99 -6.00
CA ALA A 496 -0.06 10.57 -7.37
C ALA A 496 1.33 9.97 -7.49
N PHE A 497 1.53 9.10 -8.47
CA PHE A 497 2.83 8.48 -8.73
C PHE A 497 3.06 8.28 -10.23
N ARG A 498 4.32 8.57 -10.72
CA ARG A 498 4.70 8.39 -12.13
C ARG A 498 6.08 7.78 -12.24
N TYR A 499 6.25 6.86 -13.20
CA TYR A 499 7.53 6.35 -13.64
C TYR A 499 7.85 6.90 -15.04
N GLU A 500 9.01 7.50 -15.20
CA GLU A 500 9.53 8.02 -16.47
C GLU A 500 10.93 7.46 -16.73
N ALA A 501 11.14 6.88 -17.90
CA ALA A 501 12.45 6.47 -18.35
C ALA A 501 13.11 7.56 -19.20
N THR A 502 14.41 7.82 -18.97
CA THR A 502 15.28 8.59 -19.86
C THR A 502 16.35 7.61 -20.37
N TYR A 503 16.29 7.32 -21.67
CA TYR A 503 17.21 6.39 -22.33
C TYR A 503 18.59 7.03 -22.58
N PRO A 504 19.65 6.21 -22.83
CA PRO A 504 20.99 6.75 -23.09
C PRO A 504 21.09 7.72 -24.28
N ASP A 505 20.19 7.60 -25.25
CA ASP A 505 20.08 8.52 -26.42
C ASP A 505 19.34 9.83 -26.08
N GLY A 506 18.86 9.97 -24.85
CA GLY A 506 18.11 11.16 -24.38
C GLY A 506 16.60 11.09 -24.61
N LYS A 507 16.09 10.04 -25.26
CA LYS A 507 14.64 9.84 -25.42
C LYS A 507 13.99 9.64 -24.05
N LYS A 508 12.82 10.22 -23.86
CA LYS A 508 12.00 10.06 -22.66
C LYS A 508 10.72 9.29 -22.95
N GLU A 509 10.28 8.49 -21.98
CA GLU A 509 9.04 7.73 -22.07
C GLU A 509 8.40 7.61 -20.68
N VAL A 510 7.12 7.93 -20.57
CA VAL A 510 6.33 7.63 -19.35
C VAL A 510 5.95 6.15 -19.38
N LEU A 511 6.43 5.39 -18.42
CA LEU A 511 6.20 3.95 -18.30
C LEU A 511 4.88 3.65 -17.61
N LEU A 512 4.55 4.44 -16.59
CA LEU A 512 3.32 4.36 -15.79
C LEU A 512 3.01 5.74 -15.22
N ASP A 513 1.73 6.13 -15.27
CA ASP A 513 1.19 7.32 -14.61
C ASP A 513 -0.03 6.93 -13.79
N VAL A 514 0.01 7.18 -12.48
CA VAL A 514 -1.07 6.95 -11.52
C VAL A 514 -1.48 8.30 -10.96
N PRO A 515 -2.38 9.05 -11.63
CA PRO A 515 -2.75 10.40 -11.24
C PRO A 515 -3.58 10.47 -9.96
N ARG A 516 -4.10 9.34 -9.52
CA ARG A 516 -4.86 9.18 -8.26
C ARG A 516 -4.41 7.90 -7.59
N TYR A 517 -3.39 8.05 -6.73
CA TYR A 517 -2.93 6.93 -5.91
C TYR A 517 -3.93 6.67 -4.77
N ASP A 518 -4.18 5.40 -4.48
CA ASP A 518 -5.02 4.98 -3.36
C ASP A 518 -4.26 3.94 -2.54
N PHE A 519 -3.95 4.28 -1.29
CA PHE A 519 -3.26 3.38 -0.36
C PHE A 519 -4.03 2.07 -0.12
N GLY A 520 -5.36 2.12 -0.19
CA GLY A 520 -6.23 0.95 -0.10
C GLY A 520 -6.13 -0.01 -1.31
N TRP A 521 -5.45 0.40 -2.41
CA TRP A 521 -5.34 -0.39 -3.64
C TRP A 521 -3.93 -0.32 -4.22
N GLN A 522 -2.98 -1.06 -3.62
CA GLN A 522 -1.59 -1.11 -4.05
C GLN A 522 -1.42 -2.08 -5.22
N THR A 523 -1.76 -1.60 -6.41
CA THR A 523 -1.78 -2.41 -7.63
C THR A 523 -0.38 -2.66 -8.18
N ASN A 524 -0.14 -3.90 -8.58
CA ASN A 524 1.02 -4.33 -9.35
C ASN A 524 0.70 -4.24 -10.85
N TYR A 525 1.34 -3.30 -11.57
CA TYR A 525 1.10 -3.04 -13.00
C TYR A 525 2.05 -3.89 -13.85
N ARG A 526 1.55 -5.00 -14.41
CA ARG A 526 2.32 -5.97 -15.19
C ARG A 526 2.34 -5.57 -16.65
N LEU A 527 3.52 -5.28 -17.20
CA LEU A 527 3.65 -4.93 -18.61
C LEU A 527 3.13 -6.06 -19.51
N ALA A 528 2.45 -5.70 -20.60
CA ALA A 528 1.93 -6.67 -21.57
C ALA A 528 3.08 -7.49 -22.20
N GLU A 529 4.19 -6.80 -22.50
CA GLU A 529 5.43 -7.39 -22.97
C GLU A 529 6.60 -6.87 -22.12
N PRO A 530 7.66 -7.69 -21.88
CA PRO A 530 8.86 -7.24 -21.21
C PRO A 530 9.46 -6.02 -21.90
N LYS A 531 9.72 -4.95 -21.15
CA LYS A 531 10.27 -3.69 -21.70
C LYS A 531 11.78 -3.68 -21.56
N TYR A 532 12.47 -3.63 -22.70
CA TYR A 532 13.93 -3.53 -22.71
C TYR A 532 14.41 -2.16 -22.21
N MET A 533 15.26 -2.20 -21.19
CA MET A 533 15.92 -1.05 -20.56
C MET A 533 17.42 -1.18 -20.79
N PRO A 534 17.99 -0.47 -21.78
CA PRO A 534 19.42 -0.50 -22.05
C PRO A 534 20.23 -0.02 -20.84
N ARG A 535 21.41 -0.56 -20.66
CA ARG A 535 22.40 -0.07 -19.68
C ARG A 535 22.55 1.46 -19.77
N GLY A 536 22.54 2.15 -18.61
CA GLY A 536 22.59 3.60 -18.54
C GLY A 536 21.22 4.28 -18.64
N THR A 537 20.11 3.55 -18.82
CA THR A 537 18.77 4.11 -18.73
C THR A 537 18.53 4.59 -17.29
N ARG A 538 18.04 5.80 -17.16
CA ARG A 538 17.60 6.40 -15.90
C ARG A 538 16.08 6.29 -15.78
N MET A 539 15.59 5.75 -14.69
CA MET A 539 14.18 5.74 -14.32
C MET A 539 13.95 6.71 -13.18
N ASP A 540 13.23 7.78 -13.45
CA ASP A 540 12.79 8.75 -12.46
C ASP A 540 11.37 8.41 -12.02
N CYS A 541 11.16 8.33 -10.70
CA CYS A 541 9.87 8.14 -10.06
C CYS A 541 9.45 9.45 -9.40
N TYR A 542 8.31 9.98 -9.77
CA TYR A 542 7.74 11.22 -9.22
C TYR A 542 6.54 10.86 -8.35
N ALA A 543 6.56 11.27 -7.09
CA ALA A 543 5.46 11.12 -6.16
C ALA A 543 4.93 12.48 -5.75
N LYS A 544 3.62 12.58 -5.53
CA LYS A 544 2.96 13.73 -4.92
C LYS A 544 2.28 13.29 -3.64
N PHE A 545 2.40 14.12 -2.60
CA PHE A 545 1.82 13.89 -1.29
C PHE A 545 0.88 15.02 -0.90
N ASP A 546 -0.18 14.66 -0.17
CA ASP A 546 -1.18 15.57 0.39
C ASP A 546 -1.22 15.42 1.92
N ASN A 547 -0.51 16.31 2.63
CA ASN A 547 -0.50 16.41 4.09
C ASN A 547 -1.48 17.48 4.60
N SER A 548 -2.45 17.88 3.78
CA SER A 548 -3.43 18.90 4.14
C SER A 548 -4.60 18.34 4.97
N PRO A 549 -5.39 19.20 5.63
CA PRO A 549 -6.64 18.82 6.30
C PRO A 549 -7.71 18.28 5.34
N ASP A 550 -7.59 18.59 4.04
CA ASP A 550 -8.56 18.14 3.03
C ASP A 550 -8.36 16.66 2.67
N ASN A 551 -7.19 16.07 2.95
CA ASN A 551 -6.97 14.63 2.86
C ASN A 551 -7.56 13.92 4.09
N LEU A 552 -8.73 13.30 3.96
CA LEU A 552 -9.42 12.63 5.06
C LEU A 552 -8.73 11.35 5.56
N ASN A 553 -7.76 10.81 4.82
CA ASN A 553 -6.89 9.71 5.27
C ASN A 553 -5.69 10.18 6.11
N ASN A 554 -5.42 11.48 6.12
CA ASN A 554 -4.30 12.05 6.87
C ASN A 554 -4.55 12.01 8.38
N PRO A 555 -3.76 11.28 9.18
CA PRO A 555 -4.01 11.16 10.61
C PRO A 555 -3.70 12.45 11.38
N ASP A 556 -2.73 13.26 10.93
CA ASP A 556 -2.38 14.54 11.53
C ASP A 556 -1.81 15.54 10.49
N PRO A 557 -2.63 16.46 9.99
CA PRO A 557 -2.18 17.47 9.03
C PRO A 557 -1.29 18.57 9.64
N LYS A 558 -1.09 18.57 10.96
CA LYS A 558 -0.24 19.53 11.67
C LYS A 558 1.18 19.02 11.88
N ALA A 559 1.41 17.72 11.69
CA ALA A 559 2.73 17.12 11.81
C ALA A 559 3.54 17.30 10.52
N ALA A 560 4.85 17.54 10.66
CA ALA A 560 5.80 17.29 9.58
C ALA A 560 6.05 15.79 9.47
N VAL A 561 6.08 15.26 8.24
CA VAL A 561 6.13 13.82 7.99
C VAL A 561 7.38 13.45 7.24
N ARG A 562 8.09 12.43 7.72
CA ARG A 562 9.34 11.92 7.15
C ARG A 562 9.17 10.49 6.66
N PHE A 563 10.22 9.99 6.00
CA PHE A 563 10.32 8.58 5.65
C PHE A 563 10.32 7.71 6.90
N GLY A 564 9.48 6.69 6.91
CA GLY A 564 9.38 5.70 7.97
C GLY A 564 8.44 4.55 7.58
N ASP A 565 8.51 3.46 8.35
CA ASP A 565 7.82 2.21 8.02
C ASP A 565 6.34 2.20 8.40
N GLN A 566 5.95 3.03 9.38
CA GLN A 566 4.58 3.03 9.88
C GLN A 566 3.65 3.80 8.93
N THR A 567 2.38 3.40 8.85
CA THR A 567 1.40 4.04 7.95
C THR A 567 1.13 5.51 8.23
N PHE A 568 1.38 5.97 9.46
CA PHE A 568 1.28 7.40 9.81
C PHE A 568 2.53 8.22 9.45
N GLU A 569 3.64 7.56 9.11
CA GLU A 569 4.82 8.11 8.43
C GLU A 569 4.59 8.03 6.92
N GLU A 570 5.62 8.23 6.08
CA GLU A 570 5.48 8.09 4.64
C GLU A 570 6.63 7.33 4.01
N MET A 571 6.33 6.68 2.88
CA MET A 571 7.33 6.08 2.00
C MET A 571 7.21 6.65 0.58
N MET A 572 8.36 6.74 -0.10
CA MET A 572 8.43 7.00 -1.53
C MET A 572 9.26 5.90 -2.18
N ILE A 573 8.59 4.87 -2.70
CA ILE A 573 9.25 3.71 -3.29
C ILE A 573 8.58 3.34 -4.61
N GLY A 574 9.36 3.34 -5.68
CA GLY A 574 8.97 2.80 -6.97
C GLY A 574 9.52 1.39 -7.14
N PHE A 575 8.80 0.37 -6.69
CA PHE A 575 9.19 -1.03 -6.92
C PHE A 575 9.03 -1.45 -8.37
N PHE A 576 9.87 -2.40 -8.81
CA PHE A 576 9.74 -3.03 -10.11
C PHE A 576 10.36 -4.43 -10.12
N GLU A 577 9.82 -5.29 -10.98
CA GLU A 577 10.36 -6.60 -11.27
C GLU A 577 11.07 -6.58 -12.62
N SER A 578 12.17 -7.32 -12.70
CA SER A 578 12.99 -7.37 -13.93
C SER A 578 13.77 -8.68 -14.05
N THR A 579 14.24 -8.94 -15.28
CA THR A 579 15.23 -9.98 -15.57
C THR A 579 16.42 -9.38 -16.32
N PRO A 580 17.63 -9.93 -16.20
CA PRO A 580 18.72 -9.58 -17.12
C PRO A 580 18.30 -9.87 -18.58
N ALA A 581 18.48 -8.89 -19.49
CA ALA A 581 17.90 -8.95 -20.83
C ALA A 581 18.37 -10.14 -21.68
N HIS A 582 19.62 -10.56 -21.48
CA HIS A 582 20.26 -11.59 -22.30
C HIS A 582 20.54 -12.88 -21.51
N GLU A 583 19.95 -13.02 -20.30
CA GLU A 583 20.16 -14.23 -19.51
C GLU A 583 19.42 -15.42 -20.12
N ASN A 584 20.14 -16.53 -20.29
CA ASN A 584 19.56 -17.85 -20.41
C ASN A 584 20.35 -18.83 -19.55
N ARG A 585 19.82 -19.17 -18.39
CA ARG A 585 20.50 -20.04 -17.40
C ARG A 585 20.74 -21.45 -17.91
N GLN A 586 20.04 -21.89 -18.95
CA GLN A 586 20.23 -23.18 -19.62
C GLN A 586 21.38 -23.16 -20.65
N ASP A 587 21.84 -21.97 -21.04
CA ASP A 587 23.00 -21.81 -21.94
C ASP A 587 24.19 -21.24 -21.16
N PRO A 588 25.28 -22.01 -20.96
CA PRO A 588 26.46 -21.52 -20.25
C PRO A 588 27.07 -20.23 -20.83
N LYS A 589 26.84 -19.96 -22.11
CA LYS A 589 27.35 -18.77 -22.81
C LYS A 589 26.48 -17.53 -22.60
N ALA A 590 25.23 -17.73 -22.16
CA ALA A 590 24.25 -16.65 -21.90
C ALA A 590 23.93 -16.49 -20.41
N LYS A 591 24.84 -16.92 -19.53
CA LYS A 591 24.71 -16.65 -18.08
C LYS A 591 24.96 -15.17 -17.79
N PHE A 592 24.09 -14.58 -16.99
CA PHE A 592 24.27 -13.23 -16.50
C PHE A 592 25.46 -13.16 -15.51
N THR A 593 26.35 -12.22 -15.75
CA THR A 593 27.44 -11.87 -14.83
C THR A 593 27.27 -10.41 -14.43
N PRO A 594 26.95 -10.11 -13.17
CA PRO A 594 26.82 -8.74 -12.72
C PRO A 594 28.10 -7.96 -12.91
N LEU A 595 27.97 -6.67 -13.27
CA LEU A 595 29.11 -5.75 -13.28
C LEU A 595 29.74 -5.63 -11.89
N SER A 596 31.06 -5.47 -11.85
CA SER A 596 31.77 -5.05 -10.63
C SER A 596 31.27 -3.70 -10.14
N ARG A 597 31.52 -3.36 -8.86
CA ARG A 597 31.12 -2.06 -8.30
C ARG A 597 31.68 -0.87 -9.07
N LEU A 598 32.95 -0.98 -9.52
CA LEU A 598 33.60 0.09 -10.28
C LEU A 598 33.02 0.24 -11.70
N GLU A 599 32.68 -0.86 -12.37
CA GLU A 599 32.00 -0.81 -13.66
C GLU A 599 30.61 -0.18 -13.52
N ARG A 600 29.83 -0.58 -12.49
CA ARG A 600 28.53 0.06 -12.17
C ARG A 600 28.67 1.56 -11.92
N PHE A 601 29.69 1.95 -11.13
CA PHE A 601 30.00 3.37 -10.91
C PHE A 601 30.26 4.11 -12.23
N GLY A 602 31.03 3.51 -13.15
CA GLY A 602 31.28 4.08 -14.50
C GLY A 602 29.97 4.32 -15.28
N VAL A 603 29.04 3.38 -15.25
CA VAL A 603 27.71 3.52 -15.89
C VAL A 603 26.93 4.66 -15.26
N ILE A 604 26.88 4.73 -13.92
CA ILE A 604 26.15 5.76 -13.18
C ILE A 604 26.71 7.15 -13.50
N MET A 605 28.04 7.30 -13.48
CA MET A 605 28.71 8.57 -13.81
C MET A 605 28.43 9.04 -15.23
N ALA A 606 28.39 8.11 -16.19
CA ALA A 606 28.03 8.44 -17.57
C ALA A 606 26.56 8.88 -17.68
N ALA A 607 25.63 8.17 -17.02
CA ALA A 607 24.20 8.47 -17.04
C ALA A 607 23.85 9.82 -16.35
N THR A 608 24.60 10.20 -15.33
CA THR A 608 24.41 11.44 -14.56
C THR A 608 25.31 12.58 -15.00
N LYS A 609 26.19 12.35 -15.98
CA LYS A 609 27.22 13.30 -16.43
C LYS A 609 28.16 13.75 -15.28
N GLY A 610 28.35 12.88 -14.28
CA GLY A 610 29.21 13.16 -13.13
C GLY A 610 28.60 14.05 -12.04
N GLU A 611 27.35 14.48 -12.21
CA GLU A 611 26.66 15.33 -11.22
C GLU A 611 25.88 14.48 -10.20
N PRO A 612 25.90 14.84 -8.91
CA PRO A 612 25.02 14.23 -7.92
C PRO A 612 23.57 14.62 -8.24
N ASP A 613 22.65 13.68 -8.10
CA ASP A 613 21.23 13.98 -8.24
C ASP A 613 20.70 14.81 -7.05
N ASP A 614 19.48 15.32 -7.19
CA ASP A 614 18.89 16.20 -6.19
C ASP A 614 18.62 15.47 -4.86
N ASN A 615 18.35 14.15 -4.88
CA ASN A 615 18.18 13.37 -3.65
C ASN A 615 19.50 13.28 -2.87
N VAL A 616 20.63 13.05 -3.57
CA VAL A 616 21.95 13.06 -2.95
C VAL A 616 22.28 14.44 -2.38
N LYS A 617 21.93 15.52 -3.10
CA LYS A 617 22.14 16.90 -2.62
C LYS A 617 21.29 17.21 -1.38
N ILE A 618 19.99 16.90 -1.42
CA ILE A 618 19.07 17.11 -0.29
C ILE A 618 19.50 16.25 0.90
N GLY A 619 19.80 14.96 0.66
CA GLY A 619 20.28 14.05 1.68
C GLY A 619 21.59 14.51 2.31
N ALA A 620 22.54 14.97 1.52
CA ALA A 620 23.80 15.53 2.01
C ALA A 620 23.56 16.74 2.93
N TYR A 621 22.65 17.64 2.53
CA TYR A 621 22.28 18.81 3.32
C TYR A 621 21.62 18.45 4.66
N MET A 622 20.72 17.45 4.64
CA MET A 622 19.97 17.03 5.84
C MET A 622 20.77 16.09 6.75
N ALA A 623 21.80 15.41 6.24
CA ALA A 623 22.50 14.34 6.91
C ALA A 623 23.11 14.73 8.29
N LEU A 624 23.45 16.00 8.48
CA LEU A 624 24.01 16.48 9.75
C LEU A 624 22.95 16.90 10.78
N SER A 625 21.67 16.87 10.44
CA SER A 625 20.58 17.30 11.30
C SER A 625 20.15 16.22 12.31
N ASP A 626 20.31 14.95 11.94
CA ASP A 626 19.80 13.81 12.68
C ASP A 626 20.62 12.53 12.33
N PRO A 627 21.03 11.69 13.33
CA PRO A 627 21.72 10.43 13.06
C PRO A 627 20.94 9.47 12.14
N ASN A 628 19.62 9.45 12.20
CA ASN A 628 18.81 8.59 11.35
C ASN A 628 18.84 9.07 9.91
N ILE A 629 18.72 10.39 9.68
CA ILE A 629 18.88 10.99 8.36
C ILE A 629 20.28 10.73 7.81
N PHE A 630 21.32 10.80 8.65
CA PHE A 630 22.67 10.47 8.24
C PHE A 630 22.82 9.03 7.73
N ARG A 631 22.14 8.08 8.39
CA ARG A 631 22.11 6.67 7.93
C ARG A 631 21.37 6.51 6.62
N GLN A 632 20.19 7.12 6.49
CA GLN A 632 19.38 7.09 5.26
C GLN A 632 20.15 7.73 4.09
N PHE A 633 20.81 8.84 4.34
CA PHE A 633 21.67 9.49 3.36
C PHE A 633 22.77 8.56 2.85
N GLY A 634 23.41 7.84 3.74
CA GLY A 634 24.43 6.89 3.33
C GLY A 634 23.89 5.78 2.42
N PHE A 635 22.66 5.32 2.65
CA PHE A 635 22.01 4.37 1.75
C PHE A 635 21.82 4.99 0.36
N ILE A 636 21.29 6.21 0.28
CA ILE A 636 21.13 6.95 -1.00
C ILE A 636 22.47 7.18 -1.69
N LEU A 637 23.50 7.56 -0.94
CA LEU A 637 24.83 7.78 -1.50
C LEU A 637 25.40 6.53 -2.19
N ARG A 638 25.11 5.34 -1.70
CA ARG A 638 25.50 4.06 -2.33
C ARG A 638 24.86 3.84 -3.71
N THR A 639 23.72 4.43 -3.98
CA THR A 639 23.12 4.35 -5.34
C THR A 639 23.99 5.08 -6.37
N MET A 640 24.70 6.13 -5.96
CA MET A 640 25.62 6.88 -6.81
C MET A 640 27.07 6.37 -6.76
N VAL A 641 27.51 5.90 -5.60
CA VAL A 641 28.87 5.42 -5.38
C VAL A 641 28.82 4.02 -4.73
N PRO A 642 28.52 2.97 -5.53
CA PRO A 642 28.28 1.61 -5.04
C PRO A 642 29.43 1.00 -4.24
N GLN A 643 30.65 1.50 -4.41
CA GLN A 643 31.85 1.06 -3.72
C GLN A 643 32.00 1.63 -2.30
N VAL A 644 31.15 2.58 -1.86
CA VAL A 644 31.16 3.08 -0.47
C VAL A 644 30.48 2.07 0.43
N ASP A 645 31.21 1.41 1.29
CA ASP A 645 30.67 0.46 2.28
C ASP A 645 30.36 1.15 3.62
N ARG A 646 31.09 2.21 3.96
CA ARG A 646 30.91 2.97 5.20
C ARG A 646 31.12 4.46 4.97
N LEU A 647 30.25 5.27 5.54
CA LEU A 647 30.37 6.71 5.73
C LEU A 647 30.40 6.99 7.23
N CYS A 648 31.34 7.75 7.71
CA CYS A 648 31.36 8.25 9.09
C CYS A 648 32.05 9.59 9.21
N ILE A 649 31.75 10.33 10.28
CA ILE A 649 32.38 11.61 10.63
C ILE A 649 33.21 11.40 11.90
N THR A 650 34.46 11.77 11.86
CA THR A 650 35.37 11.68 12.99
C THR A 650 35.95 13.05 13.36
N THR A 651 36.32 13.20 14.65
CA THR A 651 37.04 14.36 15.18
C THR A 651 38.08 13.92 16.21
N VAL A 652 38.89 14.86 16.67
CA VAL A 652 39.78 14.62 17.82
C VAL A 652 39.14 15.26 19.04
N LYS A 653 38.93 14.47 20.09
CA LYS A 653 38.49 14.91 21.41
C LYS A 653 39.42 14.27 22.49
N ASP A 654 39.98 15.10 23.38
CA ASP A 654 40.87 14.64 24.47
C ASP A 654 42.05 13.77 23.97
N GLY A 655 42.68 14.17 22.87
CA GLY A 655 43.76 13.45 22.25
C GLY A 655 43.39 12.10 21.62
N LYS A 656 42.12 11.80 21.46
CA LYS A 656 41.61 10.58 20.80
C LYS A 656 40.77 10.91 19.58
N VAL A 657 40.88 10.05 18.55
CA VAL A 657 39.92 10.06 17.43
C VAL A 657 38.63 9.45 17.94
N VAL A 658 37.57 10.20 17.83
CA VAL A 658 36.22 9.75 18.18
C VAL A 658 35.30 9.88 16.98
N GLU A 659 34.41 8.92 16.82
CA GLU A 659 33.34 8.98 15.83
C GLU A 659 32.21 9.87 16.36
N LEU A 660 31.86 10.93 15.60
CA LEU A 660 30.74 11.81 15.91
C LEU A 660 29.43 11.28 15.34
N MET A 661 29.50 10.76 14.12
CA MET A 661 28.40 10.17 13.40
C MET A 661 28.93 9.00 12.58
N GLY A 662 28.31 7.90 12.62
CA GLY A 662 28.67 6.69 11.90
C GLY A 662 27.75 5.57 12.23
N PRO A 663 28.10 4.37 11.86
CA PRO A 663 28.01 3.85 10.50
C PRO A 663 26.58 3.42 10.17
N PHE A 664 26.39 2.92 8.98
CA PHE A 664 25.26 2.04 8.71
C PHE A 664 25.31 0.81 9.63
N SER A 665 24.81 0.86 10.85
CA SER A 665 24.38 -0.37 11.50
C SER A 665 23.18 -0.85 10.73
N GLY A 666 23.09 -2.11 10.38
CA GLY A 666 21.99 -2.70 9.61
C GLY A 666 20.62 -2.67 10.33
N ARG A 667 20.44 -1.81 11.28
CA ARG A 667 19.13 -1.39 11.76
C ARG A 667 18.55 -0.48 10.71
N HIS A 668 17.41 -0.88 10.13
CA HIS A 668 16.57 -0.02 9.34
C HIS A 668 16.35 1.28 10.10
N GLY A 669 16.23 2.39 9.39
CA GLY A 669 15.77 3.66 9.92
C GLY A 669 14.29 3.55 10.30
N HIS A 670 13.99 2.64 11.21
CA HIS A 670 12.74 2.64 11.92
C HIS A 670 12.75 3.91 12.76
N GLY A 671 11.72 4.72 12.65
CA GLY A 671 11.45 5.76 13.63
C GLY A 671 11.54 5.16 15.05
N ASP A 672 11.48 5.97 16.08
CA ASP A 672 11.63 5.53 17.49
C ASP A 672 10.63 4.44 17.96
N HIS A 673 9.97 3.74 17.02
CA HIS A 673 8.99 2.67 17.22
C HIS A 673 9.64 1.30 17.03
N GLU A 674 9.67 0.49 18.09
CA GLU A 674 10.10 -0.92 18.03
C GLU A 674 9.01 -1.75 17.34
N GLN A 675 9.39 -2.49 16.30
CA GLN A 675 8.47 -3.47 15.67
C GLN A 675 8.47 -4.77 16.50
N GLY A 676 7.29 -5.36 16.68
CA GLY A 676 7.20 -6.63 17.38
C GLY A 676 7.93 -7.74 16.60
N GLY A 677 8.82 -8.46 17.29
CA GLY A 677 9.59 -9.57 16.70
C GLY A 677 10.94 -9.19 16.07
N GLU A 678 11.36 -7.93 16.10
CA GLU A 678 12.69 -7.50 15.59
C GLU A 678 13.85 -8.23 16.25
N GLU A 679 13.81 -8.43 17.56
CA GLU A 679 14.84 -9.18 18.29
C GLU A 679 15.01 -10.60 17.75
N GLU A 680 13.92 -11.26 17.37
CA GLU A 680 13.96 -12.60 16.79
C GLU A 680 14.63 -12.59 15.41
N VAL A 681 14.31 -11.60 14.56
CA VAL A 681 14.94 -11.41 13.25
C VAL A 681 16.44 -11.17 13.40
N GLU A 682 16.85 -10.25 14.28
CA GLU A 682 18.26 -9.95 14.54
C GLU A 682 19.03 -11.18 15.05
N LYS A 683 18.44 -11.94 15.96
CA LYS A 683 19.01 -13.18 16.49
C LYS A 683 19.21 -14.21 15.38
N VAL A 684 18.23 -14.42 14.52
CA VAL A 684 18.31 -15.37 13.40
C VAL A 684 19.40 -14.96 12.41
N ILE A 685 19.49 -13.67 12.08
CA ILE A 685 20.55 -13.13 11.21
C ILE A 685 21.93 -13.36 11.85
N ALA A 686 22.09 -13.09 13.15
CA ALA A 686 23.34 -13.29 13.87
C ALA A 686 23.74 -14.77 13.91
N GLU A 687 22.80 -15.68 14.19
CA GLU A 687 23.04 -17.13 14.18
C GLU A 687 23.41 -17.63 12.78
N ALA A 688 22.76 -17.15 11.72
CA ALA A 688 23.09 -17.49 10.33
C ALA A 688 24.52 -17.07 9.99
N LYS A 689 24.91 -15.84 10.31
CA LYS A 689 26.28 -15.33 10.14
C LYS A 689 27.31 -16.18 10.86
N LYS A 690 27.03 -16.59 12.12
CA LYS A 690 27.91 -17.43 12.93
C LYS A 690 28.07 -18.85 12.36
N LYS A 691 26.97 -19.47 11.87
CA LYS A 691 26.95 -20.83 11.32
C LYS A 691 27.76 -20.97 10.04
N HIS A 692 27.79 -19.95 9.18
CA HIS A 692 28.46 -19.98 7.88
C HIS A 692 29.93 -19.51 7.93
N GLY A 693 30.53 -19.54 9.11
CA GLY A 693 31.97 -19.25 9.25
C GLY A 693 32.29 -17.77 9.04
N HIS A 694 31.28 -16.89 8.96
CA HIS A 694 31.47 -15.54 9.45
C HIS A 694 31.76 -15.70 10.96
N GLN A 695 33.02 -16.17 11.30
CA GLN A 695 33.61 -15.83 12.59
C GLN A 695 33.08 -14.44 12.88
N GLU A 696 32.61 -14.14 14.10
CA GLU A 696 32.45 -12.75 14.53
C GLU A 696 33.57 -12.02 13.84
N LEU A 697 33.26 -11.38 12.71
CA LEU A 697 34.25 -10.64 11.98
C LEU A 697 34.76 -9.71 13.03
N PRO A 698 35.99 -9.81 13.47
CA PRO A 698 36.50 -9.03 14.57
C PRO A 698 36.21 -7.62 14.13
N GLU A 699 35.12 -7.02 14.64
CA GLU A 699 34.64 -5.71 14.29
C GLU A 699 34.40 -5.53 12.75
N ASN A 700 33.19 -5.88 12.26
CA ASN A 700 32.74 -5.55 10.90
C ASN A 700 33.08 -4.09 10.58
N ILE A 701 33.37 -3.78 9.31
CA ILE A 701 33.56 -2.41 8.79
C ILE A 701 32.48 -1.44 9.27
N LEU A 702 31.28 -1.93 9.59
CA LEU A 702 30.13 -1.17 10.09
C LEU A 702 30.09 -1.03 11.62
N SER A 703 30.94 -1.69 12.39
CA SER A 703 30.97 -1.53 13.85
C SER A 703 31.46 -0.14 14.26
N PRO A 704 30.96 0.47 15.36
CA PRO A 704 31.44 1.77 15.83
C PRO A 704 32.96 1.79 15.99
N LEU A 705 33.63 2.88 15.61
CA LEU A 705 35.06 3.00 15.76
C LEU A 705 35.42 3.08 17.24
N PRO A 706 36.32 2.21 17.76
CA PRO A 706 36.85 2.42 19.11
C PRO A 706 37.63 3.74 19.15
N ALA A 707 37.55 4.47 20.24
CA ALA A 707 38.37 5.64 20.45
C ALA A 707 39.84 5.24 20.38
N THR A 708 40.59 5.72 19.38
CA THR A 708 42.00 5.45 19.19
C THR A 708 42.80 6.70 19.55
N ASP A 709 43.99 6.51 20.16
CA ASP A 709 44.89 7.62 20.50
C ASP A 709 45.25 8.40 19.23
N ALA A 710 45.21 9.72 19.34
CA ALA A 710 45.51 10.63 18.26
C ALA A 710 47.01 10.77 17.94
N GLU A 711 47.88 10.07 18.70
CA GLU A 711 49.32 10.06 18.46
C GLU A 711 49.70 9.16 17.31
N GLY A 712 50.06 9.77 16.18
CA GLY A 712 50.54 9.11 14.97
C GLY A 712 50.39 10.02 13.73
N GLU A 713 51.26 9.81 12.75
CA GLU A 713 51.39 10.63 11.52
C GLU A 713 50.07 10.78 10.73
N ASP A 714 49.10 9.83 10.89
CA ASP A 714 47.89 9.79 10.07
C ASP A 714 46.86 10.82 10.45
N LEU A 715 46.72 11.17 11.73
CA LEU A 715 45.66 12.02 12.23
C LEU A 715 45.88 13.50 11.99
N ALA A 716 47.15 13.95 12.09
CA ALA A 716 47.50 15.31 11.70
C ALA A 716 47.26 15.54 10.20
N THR A 717 47.43 14.49 9.37
CA THR A 717 47.23 14.54 7.94
C THR A 717 45.74 14.52 7.56
N TYR A 718 44.89 13.76 8.27
CA TYR A 718 43.49 13.55 7.91
C TYR A 718 42.52 14.53 8.61
N ILE A 719 42.73 14.87 9.86
CA ILE A 719 41.82 15.75 10.64
C ILE A 719 42.26 17.21 10.64
N GLY A 720 43.53 17.49 10.45
CA GLY A 720 44.08 18.85 10.34
C GLY A 720 44.39 19.28 8.92
N GLY A 721 44.20 18.40 7.95
CA GLY A 721 44.51 18.65 6.54
C GLY A 721 43.59 19.68 5.86
N SER A 722 44.05 20.27 4.76
CA SER A 722 43.29 21.19 3.93
C SER A 722 42.82 20.55 2.60
N LYS A 723 43.15 19.30 2.31
CA LYS A 723 42.87 18.59 1.05
C LYS A 723 42.38 17.18 1.32
N PRO A 724 41.49 16.65 0.47
CA PRO A 724 41.10 15.24 0.51
C PRO A 724 42.30 14.30 0.34
N VAL A 725 42.28 13.16 1.03
CA VAL A 725 43.31 12.13 0.95
C VAL A 725 42.66 10.80 0.63
N ALA A 726 43.03 10.18 -0.49
CA ALA A 726 42.63 8.83 -0.85
C ALA A 726 43.75 7.82 -0.56
N VAL A 727 43.37 6.70 0.06
CA VAL A 727 44.25 5.57 0.33
C VAL A 727 43.78 4.39 -0.49
N SER A 728 44.50 4.00 -1.53
CA SER A 728 44.13 2.95 -2.45
C SER A 728 44.32 1.54 -1.91
N ASP A 729 45.26 1.36 -0.95
CA ASP A 729 45.58 0.07 -0.34
C ASP A 729 45.90 0.26 1.16
N LEU A 730 44.91 -0.04 2.01
CA LEU A 730 45.04 0.09 3.46
C LEU A 730 46.06 -0.88 4.08
N SER A 731 46.43 -1.96 3.40
CA SER A 731 47.44 -2.89 3.88
C SER A 731 48.84 -2.24 3.98
N LYS A 732 49.04 -1.17 3.22
CA LYS A 732 50.28 -0.40 3.16
C LYS A 732 50.21 0.91 3.96
N ALA A 733 49.03 1.26 4.48
CA ALA A 733 48.86 2.48 5.21
C ALA A 733 49.47 2.37 6.64
N LYS A 734 50.06 3.48 7.09
CA LYS A 734 50.58 3.59 8.46
C LYS A 734 49.51 4.26 9.34
N GLY A 735 49.38 3.79 10.59
CA GLY A 735 48.52 4.41 11.61
C GLY A 735 47.49 3.48 12.23
N LYS A 736 47.11 3.79 13.49
CA LYS A 736 46.20 2.94 14.30
C LYS A 736 44.79 2.87 13.73
N LEU A 737 44.26 3.98 13.22
CA LEU A 737 42.90 4.02 12.62
C LEU A 737 42.85 3.19 11.33
N MET A 738 43.81 3.35 10.44
CA MET A 738 43.92 2.60 9.19
C MET A 738 44.12 1.10 9.45
N ALA A 739 44.96 0.73 10.40
CA ALA A 739 45.16 -0.66 10.79
C ALA A 739 43.88 -1.26 11.41
N ALA A 740 43.15 -0.52 12.24
CA ALA A 740 41.87 -0.94 12.78
C ALA A 740 40.83 -1.18 11.67
N MET A 741 40.73 -0.29 10.67
CA MET A 741 39.81 -0.45 9.56
C MET A 741 40.20 -1.57 8.60
N ALA A 742 41.50 -1.75 8.36
CA ALA A 742 42.00 -2.90 7.58
C ALA A 742 41.66 -4.24 8.25
N LYS A 743 41.75 -4.34 9.58
CA LYS A 743 41.29 -5.54 10.32
C LYS A 743 39.80 -5.79 10.16
N ARG A 744 39.00 -4.76 9.93
CA ARG A 744 37.56 -4.82 9.69
C ARG A 744 37.19 -5.12 8.22
N GLY A 745 38.19 -5.39 7.39
CA GLY A 745 38.00 -5.74 5.98
C GLY A 745 38.01 -4.57 5.01
N ALA A 746 38.22 -3.33 5.47
CA ALA A 746 38.40 -2.21 4.53
C ALA A 746 39.72 -2.36 3.77
N LYS A 747 39.70 -2.10 2.47
CA LYS A 747 40.88 -2.16 1.60
C LYS A 747 41.29 -0.81 1.06
N SER A 748 40.35 0.13 0.92
CA SER A 748 40.62 1.50 0.49
C SER A 748 39.77 2.50 1.25
N SER A 749 40.19 3.80 1.25
CA SER A 749 39.45 4.88 1.89
C SER A 749 39.66 6.22 1.19
N LEU A 750 38.68 7.15 1.42
CA LEU A 750 38.79 8.56 1.09
C LEU A 750 38.44 9.39 2.34
N HIS A 751 39.27 10.33 2.67
CA HIS A 751 39.14 11.22 3.83
C HIS A 751 39.03 12.66 3.36
N VAL A 752 37.91 13.32 3.66
CA VAL A 752 37.63 14.69 3.27
C VAL A 752 37.62 15.58 4.53
N PRO A 753 38.63 16.48 4.70
CA PRO A 753 38.63 17.44 5.80
C PRO A 753 37.47 18.42 5.67
N ALA A 754 36.83 18.75 6.80
CA ALA A 754 35.67 19.64 6.83
C ALA A 754 35.59 20.38 8.18
N GLU A 755 34.68 21.36 8.27
CA GLU A 755 34.37 22.07 9.50
C GLU A 755 32.85 22.09 9.71
N ILE A 756 32.41 21.66 10.89
CA ILE A 756 30.98 21.62 11.27
C ILE A 756 30.85 22.46 12.55
N LYS A 757 30.10 23.57 12.48
CA LYS A 757 29.85 24.48 13.62
C LYS A 757 31.14 24.91 14.34
N GLY A 758 32.18 25.23 13.58
CA GLY A 758 33.46 25.62 14.11
C GLY A 758 34.39 24.47 14.60
N GLN A 759 33.92 23.25 14.53
CA GLN A 759 34.69 22.05 14.89
C GLN A 759 35.32 21.42 13.65
N LYS A 760 36.66 21.20 13.69
CA LYS A 760 37.35 20.44 12.63
C LYS A 760 36.94 18.96 12.68
N VAL A 761 36.54 18.43 11.55
CA VAL A 761 36.10 17.04 11.38
C VAL A 761 36.72 16.44 10.13
N THR A 762 36.61 15.13 9.98
CA THR A 762 36.89 14.42 8.74
C THR A 762 35.70 13.58 8.38
N ILE A 763 35.22 13.73 7.14
CA ILE A 763 34.19 12.86 6.54
C ILE A 763 34.93 11.72 5.87
N ASN A 764 34.68 10.50 6.33
CA ASN A 764 35.42 9.31 5.93
C ASN A 764 34.53 8.36 5.12
N PHE A 765 35.01 7.99 3.94
CA PHE A 765 34.41 6.96 3.08
C PHE A 765 35.35 5.75 3.05
N TRP A 766 34.81 4.55 3.30
CA TRP A 766 35.56 3.31 3.36
C TRP A 766 35.00 2.29 2.39
N SER A 767 35.88 1.47 1.80
CA SER A 767 35.49 0.40 0.89
C SER A 767 36.22 -0.92 1.21
N THR A 768 35.53 -2.03 1.00
CA THR A 768 36.10 -3.38 0.98
C THR A 768 36.79 -3.71 -0.34
N ASP A 769 36.70 -2.83 -1.32
CA ASP A 769 37.43 -2.95 -2.60
C ASP A 769 38.73 -2.13 -2.53
N ALA A 770 39.82 -2.64 -3.10
CA ALA A 770 41.04 -1.87 -3.33
C ALA A 770 40.79 -0.85 -4.46
N ASP A 771 41.51 0.27 -4.42
CA ASP A 771 41.42 1.34 -5.42
C ASP A 771 39.99 1.85 -5.70
N ALA A 772 39.08 1.77 -4.71
CA ALA A 772 37.66 2.09 -4.87
C ALA A 772 37.36 3.58 -5.13
N PHE A 773 38.33 4.47 -4.94
CA PHE A 773 38.12 5.92 -5.04
C PHE A 773 38.97 6.53 -6.17
N PRO A 774 38.66 6.26 -7.46
CA PRO A 774 39.29 6.92 -8.58
C PRO A 774 38.97 8.41 -8.59
N ALA A 775 39.70 9.22 -9.37
CA ALA A 775 39.55 10.69 -9.39
C ALA A 775 38.11 11.20 -9.54
N PRO A 776 37.23 10.63 -10.40
CA PRO A 776 35.83 11.04 -10.44
C PRO A 776 35.06 10.78 -9.13
N ALA A 777 35.32 9.66 -8.44
CA ALA A 777 34.71 9.37 -7.15
C ALA A 777 35.20 10.33 -6.07
N GLN A 778 36.49 10.63 -6.05
CA GLN A 778 37.08 11.64 -5.12
C GLN A 778 36.42 13.02 -5.33
N ALA A 779 36.27 13.47 -6.57
CA ALA A 779 35.64 14.74 -6.90
C ALA A 779 34.19 14.80 -6.45
N LEU A 780 33.39 13.78 -6.77
CA LEU A 780 31.99 13.65 -6.39
C LEU A 780 31.81 13.67 -4.86
N LEU A 781 32.52 12.80 -4.14
CA LEU A 781 32.42 12.67 -2.68
C LEU A 781 32.94 13.90 -1.95
N THR A 782 33.93 14.60 -2.51
CA THR A 782 34.38 15.90 -2.00
C THR A 782 33.29 16.95 -2.16
N GLY A 783 32.63 17.04 -3.33
CA GLY A 783 31.51 17.94 -3.57
C GLY A 783 30.33 17.63 -2.62
N VAL A 784 29.96 16.37 -2.44
CA VAL A 784 28.95 15.95 -1.46
C VAL A 784 29.31 16.38 -0.03
N SER A 785 30.56 16.19 0.38
CA SER A 785 31.03 16.61 1.70
C SER A 785 30.95 18.14 1.88
N GLN A 786 31.19 18.93 0.85
CA GLN A 786 31.04 20.38 0.87
C GLN A 786 29.58 20.80 1.05
N ILE A 787 28.62 20.12 0.38
CA ILE A 787 27.18 20.36 0.57
C ILE A 787 26.77 20.06 2.01
N MET A 788 27.23 18.92 2.58
CA MET A 788 26.93 18.54 3.97
C MET A 788 27.33 19.61 4.99
N THR A 789 28.44 20.30 4.74
CA THR A 789 29.04 21.24 5.70
C THR A 789 28.74 22.71 5.39
N ALA A 790 28.01 23.01 4.31
CA ALA A 790 27.63 24.38 3.94
C ALA A 790 26.73 25.04 4.99
N PRO A 791 26.85 26.37 5.22
CA PRO A 791 25.90 27.13 6.03
C PRO A 791 24.47 27.02 5.50
N LYS A 792 23.45 26.97 6.39
CA LYS A 792 22.03 26.77 6.00
C LYS A 792 21.54 27.75 4.91
N ASP A 793 22.02 29.01 4.95
CA ASP A 793 21.59 30.05 4.01
C ASP A 793 22.08 29.81 2.56
N ASN A 794 23.19 29.12 2.39
CA ASN A 794 23.74 28.76 1.07
C ASN A 794 23.25 27.41 0.56
N ALA A 795 22.83 26.54 1.44
CA ALA A 795 22.45 25.17 1.08
C ALA A 795 21.05 25.09 0.45
N GLN A 796 20.09 25.97 0.84
CA GLN A 796 18.79 26.10 0.17
C GLN A 796 18.90 26.60 -1.29
N ALA A 797 19.98 27.35 -1.63
CA ALA A 797 20.22 27.77 -3.00
C ALA A 797 20.87 26.66 -3.86
N ALA A 798 21.60 25.73 -3.25
CA ALA A 798 22.22 24.59 -3.94
C ALA A 798 21.27 23.38 -4.13
N ALA A 799 20.15 23.34 -3.37
CA ALA A 799 19.12 22.34 -3.47
C ALA A 799 17.94 22.75 -4.38
N LYS A 800 17.91 24.00 -4.85
CA LYS A 800 17.02 24.52 -5.90
C LYS A 800 17.72 24.47 -7.27
#